data_658355d69bf5a578d1f0328ef3475aa1
#
_entry.id   658355d69bf5a578d1f0328ef3475aa1
#
_cell.length_a   1.000
_cell.length_b   1.000
_cell.length_c   1.000
_cell.angle_alpha   90.00
_cell.angle_beta   90.00
_cell.angle_gamma   90.00
#
_symmetry.space_group_name_H-M   'P 1'
#
loop_
_entity.id
_entity.type
_entity.pdbx_description
1 polymer ?
#
loop_
_entity_poly.entity_id
_entity_poly.type
_entity_poly.pdbx_seq_one_letter_code
_entity_poly.pdbx_strand_id
1 'polypeptide(L)'
;MSKIEILAPVGSEEMLRAAVFSGADAVYLGFSGFNARTGAGNFDADSLKEAVRFCHARGVAVHVALNTTVYGTELPALEQAIRSVAASGADAVICQDLAVATLIGKIAPQLPRHGSTQMSVHTLQGALELKELGFTRVVLARELSLPEVEHITKHCGIVTECFVHGALCMSMSGQCYMSAFLGGRSGNRGSCAGPCRLPFEANTLPEGKPGRLHHLSLKDNSVIDQLDKLQALGVASAKIEGRLRTPEYVAAAVSACLAGREGRAYDRDLLKNAFSRSGFTSGYLNGKIDGSMFGVRSEADAELTKKTLPMLRELYRRERSRVPVTMRLEIEEGGEKLTVTDADGNKAFAYGDFEPQPARTDPTESLRRSLAKTGGTPFEAADIAVEMDGGPWFVPGSTVNELRREALDALLKKREVLRPWPTTEEHVPALPQRTLPPHRTLRARFERWDQVPEQALSGVEYLILPIAQADRVPREWRGKTILELPRAMFGALEQDTARRIAATQDAGFAGYEASNIAHLRLCRGLPLSGGFGLNITNNAAAQFYAEQGLNSLLILPEVKDSDIASIAPVRDGKPVPTGVMVYGHMPLMLTRACPLQNIHDCAHCDKTGTLTDRKAKKFPVRCSLGMRTIYNPVPIYMGDKPGALAVDYGVAYFTLETREEAAAILDMIRTHAPFEGDFTRGLYFKGTN
;
A
#
# COMPACT_ATOMS: atom_id res chain seq x y z
N MET A 1 -21.67 -14.03 9.32
CA MET A 1 -20.46 -13.40 8.76
C MET A 1 -19.73 -12.67 9.88
N SER A 2 -18.40 -12.74 9.94
CA SER A 2 -17.60 -11.94 10.87
C SER A 2 -17.78 -10.45 10.55
N LYS A 3 -17.73 -9.58 11.57
CA LYS A 3 -17.75 -8.12 11.36
C LYS A 3 -16.50 -7.69 10.60
N ILE A 4 -16.65 -6.74 9.67
CA ILE A 4 -15.48 -6.14 8.97
C ILE A 4 -14.56 -5.45 9.99
N GLU A 5 -13.28 -5.75 9.94
CA GLU A 5 -12.24 -5.15 10.79
C GLU A 5 -12.06 -3.67 10.48
N ILE A 6 -11.98 -2.82 11.50
CA ILE A 6 -11.61 -1.40 11.34
C ILE A 6 -10.11 -1.27 11.62
N LEU A 7 -9.34 -1.04 10.56
CA LEU A 7 -7.88 -0.93 10.60
C LEU A 7 -7.44 0.54 10.59
N ALA A 8 -6.90 1.01 11.72
CA ALA A 8 -6.55 2.40 11.95
C ALA A 8 -5.07 2.72 11.67
N PRO A 9 -4.76 3.93 11.13
CA PRO A 9 -3.40 4.37 10.91
C PRO A 9 -2.75 4.86 12.21
N VAL A 10 -1.48 4.49 12.42
CA VAL A 10 -0.69 4.96 13.57
C VAL A 10 0.66 5.49 13.09
N GLY A 11 0.97 6.74 13.44
CA GLY A 11 2.23 7.41 13.15
C GLY A 11 2.92 7.97 14.41
N SER A 12 2.35 7.78 15.61
CA SER A 12 2.91 8.16 16.92
C SER A 12 2.20 7.40 18.04
N GLU A 13 2.77 7.40 19.24
CA GLU A 13 2.14 6.80 20.42
C GLU A 13 0.78 7.42 20.75
N GLU A 14 0.63 8.74 20.61
CA GLU A 14 -0.64 9.41 20.85
C GLU A 14 -1.70 8.97 19.84
N MET A 15 -1.32 8.78 18.55
CA MET A 15 -2.21 8.22 17.54
C MET A 15 -2.57 6.76 17.85
N LEU A 16 -1.63 5.97 18.41
CA LEU A 16 -1.88 4.60 18.85
C LEU A 16 -2.98 4.57 19.91
N ARG A 17 -2.83 5.40 20.96
CA ARG A 17 -3.85 5.53 22.01
C ARG A 17 -5.18 5.99 21.45
N ALA A 18 -5.18 7.00 20.58
CA ALA A 18 -6.41 7.49 19.96
C ALA A 18 -7.13 6.41 19.13
N ALA A 19 -6.41 5.62 18.35
CA ALA A 19 -6.97 4.51 17.58
C ALA A 19 -7.59 3.44 18.47
N VAL A 20 -6.85 2.98 19.48
CA VAL A 20 -7.27 1.89 20.38
C VAL A 20 -8.43 2.33 21.27
N PHE A 21 -8.34 3.52 21.87
CA PHE A 21 -9.39 4.04 22.79
C PHE A 21 -10.69 4.38 22.04
N SER A 22 -10.61 4.75 20.77
CA SER A 22 -11.79 4.93 19.92
C SER A 22 -12.40 3.61 19.44
N GLY A 23 -11.70 2.47 19.60
CA GLY A 23 -12.23 1.13 19.35
C GLY A 23 -11.81 0.50 18.02
N ALA A 24 -10.65 0.86 17.45
CA ALA A 24 -10.09 0.16 16.31
C ALA A 24 -9.88 -1.33 16.59
N ASP A 25 -10.13 -2.21 15.62
CA ASP A 25 -9.92 -3.66 15.77
C ASP A 25 -8.47 -4.04 15.48
N ALA A 26 -7.81 -3.27 14.62
CA ALA A 26 -6.41 -3.40 14.30
C ALA A 26 -5.78 -2.03 14.03
N VAL A 27 -4.47 -1.95 14.18
CA VAL A 27 -3.69 -0.78 13.81
C VAL A 27 -2.59 -1.14 12.82
N TYR A 28 -2.21 -0.19 11.95
CA TYR A 28 -1.02 -0.35 11.14
C TYR A 28 -0.06 0.82 11.36
N LEU A 29 1.18 0.48 11.60
CA LEU A 29 2.26 1.41 11.91
C LEU A 29 3.49 1.13 11.03
N GLY A 30 4.40 2.11 10.93
CA GLY A 30 5.62 1.98 10.14
C GLY A 30 6.81 1.60 11.00
N PHE A 31 7.61 0.63 10.54
CA PHE A 31 8.93 0.40 11.10
C PHE A 31 9.92 1.43 10.54
N SER A 32 10.82 1.91 11.36
CA SER A 32 11.81 2.94 10.98
C SER A 32 12.66 2.48 9.78
N GLY A 33 12.83 3.36 8.80
CA GLY A 33 13.66 3.11 7.61
C GLY A 33 12.92 2.48 6.41
N PHE A 34 11.89 1.66 6.59
CA PHE A 34 11.34 0.82 5.52
C PHE A 34 9.83 1.01 5.25
N ASN A 35 9.29 2.19 5.51
CA ASN A 35 7.85 2.40 5.33
C ASN A 35 7.50 3.61 4.47
N ALA A 36 6.33 3.58 3.82
CA ALA A 36 5.85 4.58 2.87
C ALA A 36 5.46 5.94 3.51
N ARG A 37 5.79 6.20 4.76
CA ARG A 37 5.56 7.46 5.48
C ARG A 37 6.76 7.76 6.38
N THR A 38 7.91 8.04 5.78
CA THR A 38 9.17 8.33 6.51
C THR A 38 9.06 9.54 7.44
N GLY A 39 8.18 10.49 7.13
CA GLY A 39 7.91 11.68 7.97
C GLY A 39 6.98 11.43 9.16
N ALA A 40 6.47 10.22 9.39
CA ALA A 40 5.75 9.86 10.61
C ALA A 40 6.74 9.56 11.77
N GLY A 41 6.24 9.49 13.00
CA GLY A 41 7.06 9.15 14.16
C GLY A 41 7.70 7.77 14.12
N ASN A 42 7.13 6.84 13.35
CA ASN A 42 7.60 5.47 13.14
C ASN A 42 8.09 4.75 14.42
N PHE A 43 8.18 3.45 14.37
CA PHE A 43 8.53 2.63 15.52
C PHE A 43 9.85 1.90 15.26
N ASP A 44 10.76 1.91 16.24
CA ASP A 44 11.95 1.06 16.28
C ASP A 44 11.65 -0.28 16.97
N ALA A 45 12.68 -1.07 17.23
CA ALA A 45 12.51 -2.41 17.80
C ALA A 45 11.86 -2.40 19.19
N ASP A 46 12.18 -1.42 20.04
CA ASP A 46 11.69 -1.38 21.42
C ASP A 46 10.31 -0.73 21.51
N SER A 47 10.10 0.42 20.88
CA SER A 47 8.78 1.06 20.79
C SER A 47 7.75 0.20 20.08
N LEU A 48 8.17 -0.66 19.12
CA LEU A 48 7.29 -1.64 18.49
C LEU A 48 6.81 -2.69 19.50
N LYS A 49 7.71 -3.24 20.33
CA LYS A 49 7.33 -4.20 21.37
C LYS A 49 6.32 -3.61 22.35
N GLU A 50 6.55 -2.36 22.78
CA GLU A 50 5.60 -1.66 23.65
C GLU A 50 4.24 -1.44 22.97
N ALA A 51 4.23 -1.05 21.70
CA ALA A 51 3.00 -0.90 20.91
C ALA A 51 2.24 -2.23 20.79
N VAL A 52 2.94 -3.36 20.55
CA VAL A 52 2.34 -4.69 20.46
C VAL A 52 1.75 -5.10 21.82
N ARG A 53 2.49 -4.95 22.93
CA ARG A 53 1.97 -5.22 24.28
C ARG A 53 0.70 -4.43 24.56
N PHE A 54 0.75 -3.13 24.31
CA PHE A 54 -0.38 -2.23 24.54
C PHE A 54 -1.61 -2.64 23.73
N CYS A 55 -1.44 -2.98 22.46
CA CYS A 55 -2.53 -3.38 21.57
C CYS A 55 -3.09 -4.76 21.94
N HIS A 56 -2.23 -5.78 22.09
CA HIS A 56 -2.65 -7.15 22.37
C HIS A 56 -3.36 -7.26 23.71
N ALA A 57 -2.89 -6.52 24.73
CA ALA A 57 -3.57 -6.43 26.02
C ALA A 57 -5.03 -5.97 25.87
N ARG A 58 -5.33 -5.22 24.81
CA ARG A 58 -6.64 -4.63 24.48
C ARG A 58 -7.38 -5.34 23.36
N GLY A 59 -6.87 -6.48 22.91
CA GLY A 59 -7.49 -7.26 21.81
C GLY A 59 -7.43 -6.53 20.47
N VAL A 60 -6.38 -5.75 20.22
CA VAL A 60 -6.14 -5.01 18.98
C VAL A 60 -4.94 -5.62 18.26
N ALA A 61 -5.12 -5.98 16.99
CA ALA A 61 -4.04 -6.51 16.16
C ALA A 61 -3.08 -5.40 15.67
N VAL A 62 -1.82 -5.76 15.41
CA VAL A 62 -0.77 -4.83 14.96
C VAL A 62 -0.18 -5.30 13.63
N HIS A 63 -0.34 -4.50 12.58
CA HIS A 63 0.26 -4.74 11.28
C HIS A 63 1.42 -3.78 11.04
N VAL A 64 2.62 -4.31 10.78
CA VAL A 64 3.83 -3.50 10.58
C VAL A 64 4.07 -3.24 9.10
N ALA A 65 4.21 -1.98 8.72
CA ALA A 65 4.51 -1.60 7.34
C ALA A 65 6.03 -1.61 7.09
N LEU A 66 6.48 -2.55 6.24
CA LEU A 66 7.76 -2.59 5.54
C LEU A 66 7.47 -2.46 4.04
N ASN A 67 6.83 -1.35 3.64
CA ASN A 67 6.14 -1.23 2.37
C ASN A 67 6.73 -0.15 1.44
N THR A 68 8.04 -0.05 1.43
CA THR A 68 8.83 0.70 0.44
C THR A 68 9.55 -0.24 -0.51
N THR A 69 9.99 0.26 -1.66
CA THR A 69 11.07 -0.38 -2.42
C THR A 69 12.37 -0.23 -1.64
N VAL A 70 13.25 -1.23 -1.76
CA VAL A 70 14.51 -1.34 -1.00
C VAL A 70 15.68 -1.34 -2.00
N TYR A 71 16.79 -0.69 -1.66
CA TYR A 71 18.02 -0.79 -2.44
C TYR A 71 18.90 -1.95 -1.97
N GLY A 72 19.80 -2.42 -2.83
CA GLY A 72 20.68 -3.54 -2.52
C GLY A 72 21.48 -3.34 -1.24
N THR A 73 22.01 -2.13 -1.04
CA THR A 73 22.77 -1.74 0.15
C THR A 73 21.98 -1.74 1.46
N GLU A 74 20.66 -1.71 1.39
CA GLU A 74 19.75 -1.70 2.57
C GLU A 74 19.32 -3.11 3.02
N LEU A 75 19.58 -4.14 2.22
CA LEU A 75 19.12 -5.51 2.53
C LEU A 75 19.61 -6.04 3.90
N PRO A 76 20.86 -5.79 4.36
CA PRO A 76 21.26 -6.22 5.70
C PRO A 76 20.45 -5.53 6.83
N ALA A 77 20.16 -4.24 6.68
CA ALA A 77 19.33 -3.52 7.64
C ALA A 77 17.85 -3.99 7.60
N LEU A 78 17.35 -4.36 6.42
CA LEU A 78 16.04 -4.98 6.26
C LEU A 78 15.95 -6.33 6.98
N GLU A 79 16.99 -7.17 6.94
CA GLU A 79 17.05 -8.42 7.69
C GLU A 79 16.85 -8.16 9.20
N GLN A 80 17.58 -7.20 9.75
CA GLN A 80 17.44 -6.82 11.17
C GLN A 80 16.03 -6.30 11.49
N ALA A 81 15.44 -5.52 10.58
CA ALA A 81 14.06 -5.05 10.72
C ALA A 81 13.06 -6.23 10.76
N ILE A 82 13.20 -7.21 9.86
CA ILE A 82 12.35 -8.41 9.85
C ILE A 82 12.47 -9.20 11.16
N ARG A 83 13.70 -9.42 11.64
CA ARG A 83 13.95 -10.10 12.92
C ARG A 83 13.34 -9.34 14.11
N SER A 84 13.46 -8.02 14.11
CA SER A 84 12.86 -7.16 15.15
C SER A 84 11.33 -7.23 15.13
N VAL A 85 10.72 -7.23 13.96
CA VAL A 85 9.26 -7.39 13.81
C VAL A 85 8.83 -8.78 14.27
N ALA A 86 9.53 -9.84 13.89
CA ALA A 86 9.23 -11.19 14.37
C ALA A 86 9.34 -11.30 15.89
N ALA A 87 10.39 -10.72 16.49
CA ALA A 87 10.60 -10.71 17.93
C ALA A 87 9.54 -9.89 18.71
N SER A 88 8.89 -8.92 18.08
CA SER A 88 7.82 -8.14 18.69
C SER A 88 6.51 -8.90 18.84
N GLY A 89 6.30 -9.94 18.03
CA GLY A 89 5.03 -10.67 17.98
C GLY A 89 3.91 -9.92 17.24
N ALA A 90 4.23 -8.95 16.38
CA ALA A 90 3.25 -8.27 15.54
C ALA A 90 2.50 -9.27 14.64
N ASP A 91 1.23 -9.00 14.34
CA ASP A 91 0.33 -9.98 13.70
C ASP A 91 0.59 -10.16 12.21
N ALA A 92 1.14 -9.15 11.52
CA ALA A 92 1.48 -9.24 10.10
C ALA A 92 2.46 -8.15 9.65
N VAL A 93 3.08 -8.38 8.48
CA VAL A 93 3.86 -7.36 7.75
C VAL A 93 3.15 -6.98 6.46
N ILE A 94 2.98 -5.67 6.24
CA ILE A 94 2.50 -5.11 4.98
C ILE A 94 3.72 -4.78 4.12
N CYS A 95 3.89 -5.44 2.97
CA CYS A 95 5.05 -5.26 2.08
C CYS A 95 4.65 -4.98 0.63
N GLN A 96 5.52 -4.22 -0.06
CA GLN A 96 5.41 -3.90 -1.48
C GLN A 96 6.48 -4.63 -2.29
N ASP A 97 7.73 -4.52 -1.87
CA ASP A 97 8.89 -5.10 -2.54
C ASP A 97 8.91 -6.62 -2.35
N LEU A 98 9.08 -7.36 -3.44
CA LEU A 98 9.16 -8.82 -3.37
C LEU A 98 10.44 -9.31 -2.69
N ALA A 99 11.48 -8.47 -2.59
CA ALA A 99 12.63 -8.76 -1.73
C ALA A 99 12.20 -8.87 -0.26
N VAL A 100 11.36 -7.93 0.22
CA VAL A 100 10.82 -7.96 1.59
C VAL A 100 10.01 -9.24 1.81
N ALA A 101 9.09 -9.55 0.88
CA ALA A 101 8.24 -10.73 0.97
C ALA A 101 9.04 -12.05 0.97
N THR A 102 10.06 -12.13 0.09
CA THR A 102 10.95 -13.30 -0.02
C THR A 102 11.79 -13.49 1.26
N LEU A 103 12.36 -12.39 1.77
CA LEU A 103 13.19 -12.44 2.99
C LEU A 103 12.36 -12.80 4.22
N ILE A 104 11.13 -12.29 4.36
CA ILE A 104 10.22 -12.72 5.42
C ILE A 104 9.95 -14.24 5.31
N GLY A 105 9.69 -14.74 4.10
CA GLY A 105 9.46 -16.16 3.86
C GLY A 105 10.65 -17.07 4.23
N LYS A 106 11.89 -16.55 4.17
CA LYS A 106 13.12 -17.26 4.55
C LYS A 106 13.41 -17.13 6.06
N ILE A 107 13.35 -15.90 6.59
CA ILE A 107 13.78 -15.57 7.96
C ILE A 107 12.70 -15.87 9.00
N ALA A 108 11.45 -15.55 8.72
CA ALA A 108 10.31 -15.72 9.61
C ALA A 108 9.11 -16.30 8.85
N PRO A 109 9.15 -17.56 8.41
CA PRO A 109 8.19 -18.12 7.45
C PRO A 109 6.75 -18.17 7.95
N GLN A 110 6.54 -18.14 9.28
CA GLN A 110 5.21 -18.13 9.89
C GLN A 110 4.63 -16.72 10.05
N LEU A 111 5.44 -15.65 9.91
CA LEU A 111 4.99 -14.26 10.02
C LEU A 111 4.10 -13.92 8.81
N PRO A 112 2.81 -13.58 9.02
CA PRO A 112 1.88 -13.31 7.92
C PRO A 112 2.31 -12.11 7.07
N ARG A 113 2.18 -12.26 5.73
CA ARG A 113 2.51 -11.22 4.75
C ARG A 113 1.24 -10.67 4.13
N HIS A 114 1.06 -9.36 4.19
CA HIS A 114 -0.03 -8.63 3.56
C HIS A 114 0.49 -7.85 2.36
N GLY A 115 -0.11 -8.04 1.19
CA GLY A 115 0.24 -7.30 -0.02
C GLY A 115 -0.21 -5.84 0.11
N SER A 116 0.75 -4.91 0.05
CA SER A 116 0.48 -3.47 0.11
C SER A 116 -0.33 -2.99 -1.10
N THR A 117 -1.14 -1.93 -0.93
CA THR A 117 -1.76 -1.22 -2.06
C THR A 117 -0.73 -0.75 -3.10
N GLN A 118 0.53 -0.56 -2.72
CA GLN A 118 1.63 -0.18 -3.61
C GLN A 118 2.06 -1.31 -4.57
N MET A 119 1.59 -2.55 -4.37
CA MET A 119 1.71 -3.63 -5.36
C MET A 119 0.72 -3.49 -6.53
N SER A 120 -0.14 -2.47 -6.49
CA SER A 120 -1.13 -2.14 -7.54
C SER A 120 -2.05 -3.31 -7.89
N VAL A 121 -2.54 -4.06 -6.90
CA VAL A 121 -3.45 -5.18 -7.13
C VAL A 121 -4.87 -4.67 -7.39
N HIS A 122 -5.28 -4.78 -8.63
CA HIS A 122 -6.58 -4.29 -9.13
C HIS A 122 -7.28 -5.31 -10.03
N THR A 123 -6.78 -6.53 -10.09
CA THR A 123 -7.29 -7.63 -10.92
C THR A 123 -7.43 -8.90 -10.08
N LEU A 124 -8.30 -9.81 -10.54
CA LEU A 124 -8.41 -11.13 -9.94
C LEU A 124 -7.09 -11.92 -10.08
N GLN A 125 -6.45 -11.85 -11.25
CA GLN A 125 -5.20 -12.59 -11.50
C GLN A 125 -4.07 -12.11 -10.59
N GLY A 126 -3.99 -10.80 -10.30
CA GLY A 126 -3.01 -10.26 -9.35
C GLY A 126 -3.25 -10.73 -7.91
N ALA A 127 -4.50 -10.81 -7.47
CA ALA A 127 -4.84 -11.30 -6.14
C ALA A 127 -4.56 -12.81 -6.00
N LEU A 128 -4.86 -13.61 -7.04
CA LEU A 128 -4.54 -15.04 -7.09
C LEU A 128 -3.04 -15.30 -7.09
N GLU A 129 -2.27 -14.47 -7.80
CA GLU A 129 -0.80 -14.59 -7.82
C GLU A 129 -0.23 -14.33 -6.43
N LEU A 130 -0.66 -13.28 -5.72
CA LEU A 130 -0.21 -13.03 -4.35
C LEU A 130 -0.56 -14.18 -3.40
N LYS A 131 -1.75 -14.79 -3.55
CA LYS A 131 -2.13 -15.97 -2.77
C LYS A 131 -1.13 -17.13 -2.98
N GLU A 132 -0.77 -17.38 -4.23
CA GLU A 132 0.18 -18.44 -4.62
C GLU A 132 1.59 -18.16 -4.08
N LEU A 133 1.97 -16.88 -4.01
CA LEU A 133 3.21 -16.41 -3.40
C LEU A 133 3.19 -16.45 -1.85
N GLY A 134 2.10 -16.93 -1.25
CA GLY A 134 1.97 -17.13 0.20
C GLY A 134 1.62 -15.86 0.98
N PHE A 135 1.04 -14.85 0.34
CA PHE A 135 0.41 -13.75 1.06
C PHE A 135 -0.91 -14.21 1.67
N THR A 136 -1.21 -13.71 2.88
CA THR A 136 -2.45 -14.05 3.60
C THR A 136 -3.56 -13.01 3.39
N ARG A 137 -3.19 -11.78 3.03
CA ARG A 137 -4.11 -10.66 2.78
C ARG A 137 -3.59 -9.79 1.64
N VAL A 138 -4.50 -9.14 0.91
CA VAL A 138 -4.19 -8.16 -0.12
C VAL A 138 -4.98 -6.87 0.09
N VAL A 139 -4.27 -5.72 0.04
CA VAL A 139 -4.89 -4.40 0.03
C VAL A 139 -5.21 -4.04 -1.41
N LEU A 140 -6.47 -4.02 -1.76
CA LEU A 140 -6.93 -3.72 -3.11
C LEU A 140 -6.63 -2.27 -3.51
N ALA A 141 -6.43 -2.05 -4.81
CA ALA A 141 -6.24 -0.71 -5.35
C ALA A 141 -7.45 0.19 -5.05
N ARG A 142 -7.19 1.46 -4.71
CA ARG A 142 -8.22 2.44 -4.32
C ARG A 142 -9.13 2.86 -5.46
N GLU A 143 -8.67 2.62 -6.68
CA GLU A 143 -9.33 3.01 -7.91
C GLU A 143 -10.45 2.05 -8.32
N LEU A 144 -10.64 0.94 -7.62
CA LEU A 144 -11.66 -0.07 -7.94
C LEU A 144 -13.08 0.41 -7.64
N SER A 145 -13.99 0.05 -8.54
CA SER A 145 -15.44 0.16 -8.33
C SER A 145 -15.96 -1.00 -7.49
N LEU A 146 -17.16 -0.85 -6.94
CA LEU A 146 -17.78 -1.89 -6.11
C LEU A 146 -17.93 -3.24 -6.84
N PRO A 147 -18.37 -3.31 -8.12
CA PRO A 147 -18.41 -4.57 -8.86
C PRO A 147 -17.02 -5.21 -9.06
N GLU A 148 -15.98 -4.40 -9.28
CA GLU A 148 -14.59 -4.91 -9.40
C GLU A 148 -14.10 -5.47 -8.07
N VAL A 149 -14.38 -4.78 -6.94
CA VAL A 149 -14.08 -5.29 -5.57
C VAL A 149 -14.81 -6.60 -5.32
N GLU A 150 -16.11 -6.67 -5.66
CA GLU A 150 -16.93 -7.87 -5.53
C GLU A 150 -16.34 -9.05 -6.30
N HIS A 151 -16.00 -8.83 -7.58
CA HIS A 151 -15.43 -9.86 -8.43
C HIS A 151 -14.13 -10.44 -7.84
N ILE A 152 -13.22 -9.58 -7.42
CA ILE A 152 -11.95 -10.02 -6.84
C ILE A 152 -12.21 -10.75 -5.51
N THR A 153 -12.96 -10.14 -4.60
CA THR A 153 -13.17 -10.67 -3.23
C THR A 153 -13.83 -12.05 -3.26
N LYS A 154 -14.82 -12.25 -4.13
CA LYS A 154 -15.54 -13.54 -4.21
C LYS A 154 -14.72 -14.68 -4.83
N HIS A 155 -13.72 -14.38 -5.66
CA HIS A 155 -13.03 -15.40 -6.45
C HIS A 155 -11.55 -15.58 -6.13
N CYS A 156 -10.90 -14.64 -5.40
CA CYS A 156 -9.46 -14.73 -5.16
C CYS A 156 -9.09 -15.75 -4.06
N GLY A 157 -9.99 -16.01 -3.10
CA GLY A 157 -9.74 -16.93 -1.98
C GLY A 157 -8.56 -16.52 -1.09
N ILE A 158 -8.23 -15.23 -1.05
CA ILE A 158 -7.32 -14.57 -0.12
C ILE A 158 -8.08 -13.44 0.59
N VAL A 159 -7.69 -13.10 1.81
CA VAL A 159 -8.33 -12.02 2.56
C VAL A 159 -8.16 -10.69 1.84
N THR A 160 -9.27 -9.96 1.62
CA THR A 160 -9.24 -8.64 0.96
C THR A 160 -9.45 -7.50 1.96
N GLU A 161 -8.70 -6.41 1.74
CA GLU A 161 -8.72 -5.19 2.52
C GLU A 161 -8.94 -3.99 1.59
N CYS A 162 -9.86 -3.07 1.94
CA CYS A 162 -10.18 -1.89 1.15
C CYS A 162 -9.97 -0.60 1.95
N PHE A 163 -9.44 0.45 1.30
CA PHE A 163 -9.43 1.78 1.90
C PHE A 163 -10.83 2.39 1.89
N VAL A 164 -11.33 2.76 3.06
CA VAL A 164 -12.69 3.28 3.25
C VAL A 164 -12.74 4.76 3.58
N HIS A 165 -11.63 5.33 4.12
CA HIS A 165 -11.57 6.74 4.48
C HIS A 165 -10.16 7.30 4.35
N GLY A 166 -10.04 8.59 4.01
CA GLY A 166 -8.82 9.38 4.03
C GLY A 166 -8.25 9.69 2.64
N ALA A 167 -6.99 10.10 2.59
CA ALA A 167 -6.38 10.68 1.40
C ALA A 167 -6.36 9.75 0.18
N LEU A 168 -6.84 10.26 -0.97
CA LEU A 168 -6.62 9.65 -2.27
C LEU A 168 -5.35 10.17 -2.93
N CYS A 169 -4.57 9.26 -3.52
CA CYS A 169 -3.56 9.60 -4.52
C CYS A 169 -4.21 9.77 -5.89
N MET A 170 -3.66 10.66 -6.72
CA MET A 170 -4.07 10.79 -8.12
C MET A 170 -3.58 9.62 -8.96
N SER A 171 -2.33 9.19 -8.75
CA SER A 171 -1.74 8.05 -9.43
C SER A 171 -2.06 6.74 -8.72
N MET A 172 -2.14 5.66 -9.47
CA MET A 172 -2.13 4.31 -8.91
C MET A 172 -0.95 4.16 -7.96
N SER A 173 -1.23 3.55 -6.81
CA SER A 173 -0.20 3.31 -5.79
C SER A 173 0.90 2.41 -6.35
N GLY A 174 2.17 2.75 -6.10
CA GLY A 174 3.32 2.03 -6.65
C GLY A 174 3.72 2.44 -8.08
N GLN A 175 2.89 3.23 -8.79
CA GLN A 175 3.12 3.64 -10.19
C GLN A 175 3.28 5.16 -10.33
N CYS A 176 3.79 5.84 -9.30
CA CYS A 176 4.07 7.27 -9.31
C CYS A 176 5.54 7.56 -9.07
N TYR A 177 6.19 8.15 -10.05
CA TYR A 177 7.61 8.53 -10.04
C TYR A 177 7.80 10.07 -10.07
N MET A 178 6.71 10.83 -10.09
CA MET A 178 6.75 12.29 -10.29
C MET A 178 7.59 13.01 -9.24
N SER A 179 7.42 12.66 -7.96
CA SER A 179 8.16 13.31 -6.88
C SER A 179 9.66 12.97 -6.90
N ALA A 180 10.03 11.76 -7.32
CA ALA A 180 11.41 11.34 -7.49
C ALA A 180 12.10 12.12 -8.61
N PHE A 181 11.49 12.19 -9.79
CA PHE A 181 12.08 12.87 -10.94
C PHE A 181 12.12 14.39 -10.81
N LEU A 182 11.16 15.00 -10.12
CA LEU A 182 11.14 16.46 -9.92
C LEU A 182 12.00 16.95 -8.76
N GLY A 183 12.32 16.10 -7.78
CA GLY A 183 13.02 16.55 -6.58
C GLY A 183 13.81 15.50 -5.81
N GLY A 184 14.08 14.32 -6.38
CA GLY A 184 14.85 13.24 -5.73
C GLY A 184 14.13 12.52 -4.58
N ARG A 185 12.83 12.82 -4.33
CA ARG A 185 12.06 12.28 -3.20
C ARG A 185 11.06 11.24 -3.68
N SER A 186 11.43 9.96 -3.63
CA SER A 186 10.57 8.89 -4.14
C SER A 186 9.33 8.64 -3.29
N GLY A 187 8.17 8.56 -3.95
CA GLY A 187 6.91 8.13 -3.34
C GLY A 187 6.92 6.65 -2.97
N ASN A 188 7.60 5.82 -3.75
CA ASN A 188 7.76 4.39 -3.50
C ASN A 188 8.73 4.10 -2.35
N ARG A 189 9.50 5.10 -1.93
CA ARG A 189 10.42 5.05 -0.78
C ARG A 189 9.94 5.88 0.43
N GLY A 190 8.67 6.30 0.40
CA GLY A 190 8.03 6.99 1.54
C GLY A 190 8.31 8.48 1.66
N SER A 191 9.07 9.09 0.74
CA SER A 191 9.55 10.47 0.81
C SER A 191 8.80 11.45 -0.10
N CYS A 192 7.61 11.09 -0.61
CA CYS A 192 6.84 11.90 -1.56
C CYS A 192 6.65 13.36 -1.11
N ALA A 193 7.06 14.31 -1.96
CA ALA A 193 6.88 15.75 -1.73
C ALA A 193 5.45 16.26 -2.05
N GLY A 194 4.59 15.42 -2.65
CA GLY A 194 3.22 15.80 -3.01
C GLY A 194 3.10 16.79 -4.16
N PRO A 195 3.90 16.73 -5.26
CA PRO A 195 3.82 17.67 -6.37
C PRO A 195 2.44 17.72 -7.03
N CYS A 196 1.67 16.63 -6.95
CA CYS A 196 0.29 16.56 -7.43
C CYS A 196 -0.68 17.49 -6.67
N ARG A 197 -0.27 18.07 -5.54
CA ARG A 197 -1.09 19.04 -4.76
C ARG A 197 -0.85 20.48 -5.16
N LEU A 198 0.06 20.73 -6.08
CA LEU A 198 0.33 22.07 -6.64
C LEU A 198 -0.65 22.38 -7.79
N PRO A 199 -0.89 23.68 -8.07
CA PRO A 199 -1.69 24.07 -9.22
C PRO A 199 -0.89 23.94 -10.52
N PHE A 200 -1.60 23.56 -11.60
CA PHE A 200 -1.10 23.48 -12.97
C PHE A 200 -2.02 24.30 -13.89
N GLU A 201 -1.49 24.76 -15.02
CA GLU A 201 -2.27 25.23 -16.17
C GLU A 201 -2.51 24.04 -17.12
N ALA A 202 -3.72 23.91 -17.65
CA ALA A 202 -4.02 22.95 -18.70
C ALA A 202 -4.22 23.67 -20.03
N ASN A 203 -3.72 23.09 -21.13
CA ASN A 203 -3.79 23.71 -22.46
C ASN A 203 -5.19 23.74 -23.09
N THR A 204 -6.17 23.08 -22.49
CA THR A 204 -7.54 22.92 -23.01
C THR A 204 -8.56 23.67 -22.16
N LEU A 205 -8.22 24.86 -21.65
CA LEU A 205 -9.12 25.66 -20.84
C LEU A 205 -10.22 26.30 -21.69
N PRO A 206 -11.51 26.15 -21.36
CA PRO A 206 -12.57 26.97 -21.92
C PRO A 206 -12.35 28.46 -21.58
N GLU A 207 -12.78 29.35 -22.45
CA GLU A 207 -12.76 30.81 -22.20
C GLU A 207 -13.38 31.14 -20.83
N GLY A 208 -12.74 32.00 -20.06
CA GLY A 208 -13.22 32.52 -18.79
C GLY A 208 -12.99 31.64 -17.55
N LYS A 209 -12.36 30.49 -17.68
CA LYS A 209 -11.94 29.70 -16.50
C LYS A 209 -10.55 30.12 -16.00
N PRO A 210 -10.29 29.99 -14.67
CA PRO A 210 -8.97 30.33 -14.12
C PRO A 210 -7.87 29.48 -14.75
N GLY A 211 -6.74 30.11 -15.09
CA GLY A 211 -5.61 29.48 -15.76
C GLY A 211 -4.98 28.34 -14.96
N ARG A 212 -4.91 28.45 -13.62
CA ARG A 212 -4.28 27.45 -12.76
C ARG A 212 -5.26 26.80 -11.79
N LEU A 213 -5.37 25.48 -11.87
CA LEU A 213 -6.20 24.67 -11.00
C LEU A 213 -5.42 23.47 -10.46
N HIS A 214 -5.93 22.85 -9.40
CA HIS A 214 -5.34 21.65 -8.78
C HIS A 214 -5.75 20.37 -9.54
N HIS A 215 -5.33 20.26 -10.80
CA HIS A 215 -5.68 19.18 -11.72
C HIS A 215 -5.29 17.78 -11.28
N LEU A 216 -4.37 17.64 -10.32
CA LEU A 216 -3.86 16.37 -9.80
C LEU A 216 -4.23 16.16 -8.33
N SER A 217 -5.09 17.02 -7.75
CA SER A 217 -5.51 16.92 -6.35
C SER A 217 -6.92 16.39 -6.23
N LEU A 218 -7.07 15.18 -5.69
CA LEU A 218 -8.37 14.59 -5.37
C LEU A 218 -8.81 14.97 -3.95
N LYS A 219 -10.15 15.02 -3.73
CA LYS A 219 -10.78 15.01 -2.41
C LYS A 219 -10.38 13.76 -1.64
N ASP A 220 -10.59 13.77 -0.33
CA ASP A 220 -10.39 12.57 0.48
C ASP A 220 -11.50 11.54 0.20
N ASN A 221 -11.12 10.26 0.22
CA ASN A 221 -12.08 9.17 0.11
C ASN A 221 -12.99 9.11 1.34
N SER A 222 -14.27 8.84 1.19
CA SER A 222 -15.10 8.35 2.28
C SER A 222 -16.24 7.50 1.71
N VAL A 223 -16.21 6.22 2.05
CA VAL A 223 -17.22 5.22 1.71
C VAL A 223 -17.78 4.54 2.97
N ILE A 224 -17.71 5.25 4.11
CA ILE A 224 -18.17 4.75 5.42
C ILE A 224 -19.65 4.31 5.35
N ASP A 225 -20.47 5.05 4.61
CA ASP A 225 -21.91 4.72 4.42
C ASP A 225 -22.14 3.45 3.57
N GLN A 226 -21.10 2.79 3.11
CA GLN A 226 -21.15 1.57 2.28
C GLN A 226 -20.39 0.40 2.94
N LEU A 227 -20.04 0.52 4.23
CA LEU A 227 -19.33 -0.54 4.96
C LEU A 227 -20.16 -1.83 5.04
N ASP A 228 -21.48 -1.72 5.18
CA ASP A 228 -22.42 -2.84 5.12
C ASP A 228 -22.33 -3.61 3.80
N LYS A 229 -22.24 -2.88 2.67
CA LYS A 229 -22.07 -3.49 1.34
C LYS A 229 -20.73 -4.19 1.21
N LEU A 230 -19.63 -3.54 1.60
CA LEU A 230 -18.30 -4.14 1.57
C LEU A 230 -18.23 -5.40 2.45
N GLN A 231 -18.82 -5.36 3.65
CA GLN A 231 -18.92 -6.52 4.54
C GLN A 231 -19.75 -7.65 3.90
N ALA A 232 -20.88 -7.33 3.29
CA ALA A 232 -21.75 -8.30 2.62
C ALA A 232 -21.05 -8.99 1.42
N LEU A 233 -20.12 -8.30 0.74
CA LEU A 233 -19.29 -8.87 -0.32
C LEU A 233 -18.16 -9.77 0.19
N GLY A 234 -17.86 -9.74 1.50
CA GLY A 234 -16.80 -10.52 2.12
C GLY A 234 -15.47 -9.78 2.28
N VAL A 235 -15.43 -8.45 2.08
CA VAL A 235 -14.26 -7.64 2.42
C VAL A 235 -14.04 -7.73 3.93
N ALA A 236 -12.86 -8.18 4.35
CA ALA A 236 -12.59 -8.48 5.75
C ALA A 236 -12.06 -7.28 6.54
N SER A 237 -11.46 -6.28 5.87
CA SER A 237 -10.85 -5.14 6.55
C SER A 237 -11.13 -3.82 5.84
N ALA A 238 -11.58 -2.86 6.64
CA ALA A 238 -11.86 -1.46 6.29
C ALA A 238 -10.70 -0.59 6.77
N LYS A 239 -9.81 -0.20 5.86
CA LYS A 239 -8.59 0.55 6.16
C LYS A 239 -8.80 2.06 6.10
N ILE A 240 -8.33 2.74 7.13
CA ILE A 240 -8.30 4.21 7.20
C ILE A 240 -6.90 4.69 6.78
N GLU A 241 -6.79 5.60 5.81
CA GLU A 241 -5.53 6.26 5.45
C GLU A 241 -5.27 7.46 6.38
N GLY A 242 -4.04 7.61 6.93
CA GLY A 242 -3.78 8.78 7.74
C GLY A 242 -2.57 8.76 8.67
N ARG A 243 -1.50 7.99 8.47
CA ARG A 243 -0.31 7.93 9.36
C ARG A 243 0.44 9.27 9.55
N LEU A 244 0.22 10.25 8.68
CA LEU A 244 0.73 11.63 8.81
C LEU A 244 -0.36 12.60 9.31
N ARG A 245 -1.43 12.09 9.92
CA ARG A 245 -2.52 12.90 10.48
C ARG A 245 -2.34 13.07 11.98
N THR A 246 -3.33 13.69 12.63
CA THR A 246 -3.35 13.92 14.08
C THR A 246 -4.12 12.83 14.82
N PRO A 247 -3.91 12.65 16.12
CA PRO A 247 -4.68 11.72 16.96
C PRO A 247 -6.21 11.97 16.86
N GLU A 248 -6.61 13.23 16.82
CA GLU A 248 -8.02 13.64 16.71
C GLU A 248 -8.65 13.16 15.39
N TYR A 249 -7.90 13.25 14.28
CA TYR A 249 -8.36 12.70 13.01
C TYR A 249 -8.57 11.18 13.08
N VAL A 250 -7.63 10.46 13.70
CA VAL A 250 -7.72 9.00 13.84
C VAL A 250 -8.95 8.63 14.68
N ALA A 251 -9.16 9.30 15.80
CA ALA A 251 -10.31 9.07 16.67
C ALA A 251 -11.64 9.32 15.95
N ALA A 252 -11.74 10.43 15.22
CA ALA A 252 -12.94 10.75 14.43
C ALA A 252 -13.22 9.69 13.35
N ALA A 253 -12.19 9.29 12.59
CA ALA A 253 -12.33 8.32 11.51
C ALA A 253 -12.70 6.93 12.04
N VAL A 254 -12.05 6.45 13.12
CA VAL A 254 -12.38 5.17 13.76
C VAL A 254 -13.81 5.18 14.30
N SER A 255 -14.21 6.23 15.03
CA SER A 255 -15.55 6.36 15.59
C SER A 255 -16.63 6.36 14.51
N ALA A 256 -16.39 7.08 13.39
CA ALA A 256 -17.31 7.11 12.27
C ALA A 256 -17.41 5.75 11.56
N CYS A 257 -16.27 5.05 11.35
CA CYS A 257 -16.25 3.71 10.75
C CYS A 257 -16.97 2.68 11.63
N LEU A 258 -16.82 2.74 12.95
CA LEU A 258 -17.55 1.88 13.87
C LEU A 258 -19.05 2.12 13.79
N ALA A 259 -19.47 3.39 13.80
CA ALA A 259 -20.89 3.74 13.66
C ALA A 259 -21.45 3.25 12.32
N GLY A 260 -20.73 3.48 11.20
CA GLY A 260 -21.12 3.00 9.88
C GLY A 260 -21.22 1.48 9.80
N ARG A 261 -20.26 0.75 10.41
CA ARG A 261 -20.29 -0.73 10.50
C ARG A 261 -21.53 -1.25 11.26
N GLU A 262 -21.95 -0.51 12.27
CA GLU A 262 -23.10 -0.85 13.12
C GLU A 262 -24.43 -0.30 12.58
N GLY A 263 -24.43 0.36 11.41
CA GLY A 263 -25.61 0.99 10.81
C GLY A 263 -26.12 2.20 11.60
N ARG A 264 -25.28 2.78 12.48
CA ARG A 264 -25.61 3.97 13.27
C ARG A 264 -25.20 5.25 12.55
N ALA A 265 -25.95 6.32 12.78
CA ALA A 265 -25.56 7.64 12.31
C ALA A 265 -24.26 8.12 12.99
N TYR A 266 -23.47 8.89 12.26
CA TYR A 266 -22.27 9.58 12.76
C TYR A 266 -22.27 11.05 12.28
N ASP A 267 -21.55 11.90 13.01
CA ASP A 267 -21.41 13.31 12.66
C ASP A 267 -20.43 13.48 11.47
N ARG A 268 -21.00 13.67 10.26
CA ARG A 268 -20.23 13.86 9.02
C ARG A 268 -19.47 15.19 8.99
N ASP A 269 -20.02 16.23 9.61
CA ASP A 269 -19.37 17.54 9.64
C ASP A 269 -18.19 17.53 10.61
N LEU A 270 -18.31 16.89 11.75
CA LEU A 270 -17.20 16.66 12.67
C LEU A 270 -16.06 15.88 11.99
N LEU A 271 -16.40 14.80 11.26
CA LEU A 271 -15.41 14.02 10.50
C LEU A 271 -14.75 14.85 9.39
N LYS A 272 -15.54 15.63 8.62
CA LYS A 272 -15.03 16.54 7.58
C LYS A 272 -14.11 17.59 8.17
N ASN A 273 -14.48 18.17 9.31
CA ASN A 273 -13.72 19.22 9.97
C ASN A 273 -12.47 18.68 10.66
N ALA A 274 -12.41 17.39 11.05
CA ALA A 274 -11.20 16.76 11.53
C ALA A 274 -10.07 16.85 10.48
N PHE A 275 -10.37 16.47 9.24
CA PHE A 275 -9.53 16.76 8.06
C PHE A 275 -10.25 16.38 6.77
N SER A 276 -10.31 17.30 5.81
CA SER A 276 -10.67 16.98 4.43
C SER A 276 -10.08 17.98 3.43
N ARG A 277 -10.11 17.62 2.14
CA ARG A 277 -9.77 18.51 1.00
C ARG A 277 -11.05 18.85 0.26
N SER A 278 -11.72 19.93 0.69
CA SER A 278 -13.02 20.34 0.17
C SER A 278 -14.10 19.25 0.29
N GLY A 279 -14.05 18.46 1.38
CA GLY A 279 -14.96 17.35 1.63
C GLY A 279 -14.46 16.00 1.09
N PHE A 280 -15.43 15.11 0.82
CA PHE A 280 -15.18 13.71 0.50
C PHE A 280 -15.63 13.34 -0.91
N THR A 281 -15.11 12.22 -1.42
CA THR A 281 -15.55 11.56 -2.64
C THR A 281 -15.67 10.05 -2.43
N SER A 282 -16.62 9.43 -3.11
CA SER A 282 -16.75 7.98 -3.27
C SER A 282 -16.70 7.58 -4.75
N GLY A 283 -16.15 8.48 -5.59
CA GLY A 283 -16.24 8.39 -7.04
C GLY A 283 -15.72 7.07 -7.61
N TYR A 284 -14.58 6.58 -7.12
CA TYR A 284 -14.05 5.30 -7.59
C TYR A 284 -14.98 4.13 -7.24
N LEU A 285 -15.34 3.97 -5.98
CA LEU A 285 -16.18 2.84 -5.56
C LEU A 285 -17.54 2.84 -6.27
N ASN A 286 -18.12 4.02 -6.51
CA ASN A 286 -19.41 4.17 -7.21
C ASN A 286 -19.28 4.17 -8.74
N GLY A 287 -18.09 4.04 -9.30
CA GLY A 287 -17.84 4.09 -10.75
C GLY A 287 -18.07 5.47 -11.37
N LYS A 288 -18.21 6.53 -10.58
CA LYS A 288 -18.42 7.92 -11.03
C LYS A 288 -17.12 8.70 -10.99
N ILE A 289 -16.31 8.55 -12.02
CA ILE A 289 -14.98 9.18 -12.13
C ILE A 289 -15.11 10.46 -12.96
N ASP A 290 -15.33 11.59 -12.31
CA ASP A 290 -15.55 12.89 -12.96
C ASP A 290 -14.90 14.07 -12.21
N GLY A 291 -15.13 15.28 -12.69
CA GLY A 291 -14.59 16.53 -12.10
C GLY A 291 -14.99 16.77 -10.65
N SER A 292 -16.06 16.14 -10.14
CA SER A 292 -16.50 16.28 -8.76
C SER A 292 -15.55 15.64 -7.74
N MET A 293 -14.65 14.75 -8.20
CA MET A 293 -13.64 14.11 -7.37
C MET A 293 -12.48 15.03 -6.97
N PHE A 294 -12.29 16.17 -7.65
CA PHE A 294 -11.17 17.07 -7.41
C PHE A 294 -11.45 18.01 -6.25
N GLY A 295 -10.41 18.31 -5.46
CA GLY A 295 -10.51 19.19 -4.31
C GLY A 295 -9.15 19.53 -3.71
N VAL A 296 -9.13 20.65 -2.98
CA VAL A 296 -7.94 21.17 -2.30
C VAL A 296 -8.35 21.67 -0.91
N ARG A 297 -7.48 21.53 0.06
CA ARG A 297 -7.72 22.08 1.41
C ARG A 297 -7.55 23.59 1.39
N SER A 298 -8.54 24.33 1.86
CA SER A 298 -8.52 25.78 2.01
C SER A 298 -8.05 26.19 3.42
N GLU A 299 -7.75 27.48 3.59
CA GLU A 299 -7.49 28.05 4.92
C GLU A 299 -8.72 27.96 5.82
N ALA A 300 -9.93 28.14 5.27
CA ALA A 300 -11.19 27.97 6.01
C ALA A 300 -11.34 26.55 6.56
N ASP A 301 -10.96 25.50 5.79
CA ASP A 301 -10.96 24.12 6.28
C ASP A 301 -9.98 23.95 7.46
N ALA A 302 -8.83 24.62 7.43
CA ALA A 302 -7.86 24.58 8.51
C ALA A 302 -8.35 25.24 9.81
N GLU A 303 -9.03 26.38 9.68
CA GLU A 303 -9.64 27.08 10.82
C GLU A 303 -10.79 26.28 11.45
N LEU A 304 -11.62 25.64 10.64
CA LEU A 304 -12.68 24.74 11.15
C LEU A 304 -12.07 23.56 11.92
N THR A 305 -10.97 22.99 11.44
CA THR A 305 -10.25 21.93 12.17
C THR A 305 -9.85 22.41 13.57
N LYS A 306 -9.22 23.59 13.69
CA LYS A 306 -8.79 24.11 14.99
C LYS A 306 -9.94 24.26 15.98
N LYS A 307 -11.10 24.74 15.51
CA LYS A 307 -12.31 24.92 16.33
C LYS A 307 -12.89 23.61 16.83
N THR A 308 -12.73 22.50 16.07
CA THR A 308 -13.31 21.20 16.43
C THR A 308 -12.38 20.33 17.31
N LEU A 309 -11.10 20.67 17.45
CA LEU A 309 -10.13 19.89 18.23
C LEU A 309 -10.59 19.50 19.63
N PRO A 310 -11.19 20.39 20.45
CA PRO A 310 -11.64 20.02 21.80
C PRO A 310 -12.68 18.88 21.78
N MET A 311 -13.64 18.95 20.85
CA MET A 311 -14.67 17.91 20.72
C MET A 311 -14.06 16.58 20.27
N LEU A 312 -13.07 16.62 19.36
CA LEU A 312 -12.40 15.43 18.84
C LEU A 312 -11.57 14.73 19.91
N ARG A 313 -10.95 15.48 20.84
CA ARG A 313 -10.17 14.92 21.97
C ARG A 313 -11.04 14.15 22.94
N GLU A 314 -12.29 14.51 23.12
CA GLU A 314 -13.22 13.75 23.97
C GLU A 314 -13.49 12.33 23.44
N LEU A 315 -13.33 12.07 22.12
CA LEU A 315 -13.57 10.75 21.52
C LEU A 315 -12.60 9.68 22.05
N TYR A 316 -11.39 10.05 22.46
CA TYR A 316 -10.37 9.10 22.94
C TYR A 316 -9.82 9.46 24.34
N ARG A 317 -10.56 10.29 25.09
CA ARG A 317 -10.19 10.67 26.44
C ARG A 317 -10.22 9.50 27.42
N ARG A 318 -11.15 8.57 27.22
CA ARG A 318 -11.32 7.37 28.05
C ARG A 318 -11.19 6.12 27.20
N GLU A 319 -10.54 5.13 27.76
CA GLU A 319 -10.43 3.82 27.14
C GLU A 319 -11.82 3.17 27.00
N ARG A 320 -12.06 2.57 25.84
CA ARG A 320 -13.27 1.80 25.55
C ARG A 320 -13.07 0.36 25.98
N SER A 321 -13.90 -0.14 26.89
CA SER A 321 -13.95 -1.56 27.25
C SER A 321 -14.44 -2.38 26.07
N ARG A 322 -13.71 -3.45 25.73
CA ARG A 322 -13.98 -4.27 24.54
C ARG A 322 -13.52 -5.74 24.67
N VAL A 323 -12.72 -6.06 25.67
CA VAL A 323 -12.26 -7.42 25.93
C VAL A 323 -13.26 -8.10 26.86
N PRO A 324 -14.09 -9.06 26.37
CA PRO A 324 -15.04 -9.70 27.22
C PRO A 324 -14.33 -10.60 28.25
N VAL A 325 -14.80 -10.50 29.49
CA VAL A 325 -14.32 -11.33 30.60
C VAL A 325 -15.48 -11.95 31.35
N THR A 326 -15.29 -13.18 31.82
CA THR A 326 -16.16 -13.81 32.82
C THR A 326 -15.51 -13.63 34.19
N MET A 327 -16.32 -13.32 35.20
CA MET A 327 -15.89 -13.15 36.60
C MET A 327 -16.61 -14.13 37.47
N ARG A 328 -15.86 -14.81 38.36
CA ARG A 328 -16.39 -15.72 39.37
C ARG A 328 -15.88 -15.28 40.72
N LEU A 329 -16.78 -14.79 41.57
CA LEU A 329 -16.51 -14.44 42.96
C LEU A 329 -16.96 -15.61 43.85
N GLU A 330 -16.03 -16.23 44.55
CA GLU A 330 -16.21 -17.26 45.52
C GLU A 330 -16.03 -16.69 46.92
N ILE A 331 -17.01 -16.85 47.81
CA ILE A 331 -17.01 -16.32 49.17
C ILE A 331 -17.25 -17.49 50.13
N GLU A 332 -16.32 -17.68 51.05
CA GLU A 332 -16.35 -18.71 52.08
C GLU A 332 -16.10 -18.05 53.44
N GLU A 333 -16.30 -18.76 54.55
CA GLU A 333 -16.02 -18.28 55.90
C GLU A 333 -14.56 -17.80 56.05
N GLY A 334 -13.63 -18.34 55.29
CA GLY A 334 -12.20 -18.04 55.30
C GLY A 334 -11.74 -16.89 54.39
N GLY A 335 -12.63 -16.23 53.65
CA GLY A 335 -12.29 -15.13 52.79
C GLY A 335 -12.97 -15.14 51.42
N GLU A 336 -12.46 -14.29 50.52
CA GLU A 336 -13.01 -14.14 49.16
C GLU A 336 -11.93 -14.37 48.09
N LYS A 337 -12.36 -14.93 46.98
CA LYS A 337 -11.53 -15.13 45.77
C LYS A 337 -12.29 -14.68 44.55
N LEU A 338 -11.69 -13.77 43.80
CA LEU A 338 -12.18 -13.39 42.46
C LEU A 338 -11.32 -14.01 41.37
N THR A 339 -11.96 -14.80 40.50
CA THR A 339 -11.36 -15.33 39.28
C THR A 339 -11.87 -14.55 38.09
N VAL A 340 -10.98 -14.03 37.23
CA VAL A 340 -11.33 -13.37 35.97
C VAL A 340 -10.70 -14.14 34.81
N THR A 341 -11.53 -14.46 33.79
CA THR A 341 -11.10 -15.22 32.62
C THR A 341 -11.53 -14.49 31.35
N ASP A 342 -10.61 -14.30 30.39
CA ASP A 342 -10.91 -13.75 29.09
C ASP A 342 -11.28 -14.84 28.07
N ALA A 343 -11.69 -14.43 26.86
CA ALA A 343 -12.05 -15.33 25.76
C ALA A 343 -10.85 -16.14 25.22
N ASP A 344 -9.62 -15.68 25.45
CA ASP A 344 -8.38 -16.37 25.05
C ASP A 344 -7.94 -17.43 26.07
N GLY A 345 -8.69 -17.57 27.18
CA GLY A 345 -8.42 -18.53 28.24
C GLY A 345 -7.38 -18.07 29.28
N ASN A 346 -6.93 -16.80 29.23
CA ASN A 346 -6.09 -16.26 30.30
C ASN A 346 -6.91 -16.11 31.57
N LYS A 347 -6.37 -16.56 32.71
CA LYS A 347 -7.02 -16.48 34.03
C LYS A 347 -6.16 -15.69 34.98
N ALA A 348 -6.78 -14.79 35.77
CA ALA A 348 -6.16 -14.08 36.86
C ALA A 348 -7.00 -14.20 38.13
N PHE A 349 -6.37 -14.05 39.26
CA PHE A 349 -6.97 -14.22 40.58
C PHE A 349 -6.61 -13.05 41.46
N ALA A 350 -7.56 -12.66 42.34
CA ALA A 350 -7.31 -11.83 43.49
C ALA A 350 -7.95 -12.48 44.71
N TYR A 351 -7.32 -12.35 45.85
CA TYR A 351 -7.78 -12.89 47.14
C TYR A 351 -8.04 -11.76 48.08
N GLY A 352 -9.18 -11.76 48.75
CA GLY A 352 -9.48 -10.86 49.87
C GLY A 352 -8.91 -11.36 51.18
N ASP A 353 -8.62 -10.44 52.04
CA ASP A 353 -8.17 -10.68 53.44
C ASP A 353 -9.27 -10.28 54.45
N PHE A 354 -10.44 -9.91 53.96
CA PHE A 354 -11.58 -9.55 54.80
C PHE A 354 -12.31 -10.83 55.27
N GLU A 355 -12.58 -10.95 56.57
CA GLU A 355 -13.44 -12.02 57.11
C GLU A 355 -14.90 -11.71 56.79
N PRO A 356 -15.56 -12.54 55.91
CA PRO A 356 -16.97 -12.35 55.61
C PRO A 356 -17.86 -12.48 56.84
N GLN A 357 -18.86 -11.60 56.94
CA GLN A 357 -19.81 -11.61 58.06
C GLN A 357 -21.18 -12.10 57.56
N PRO A 358 -21.98 -12.81 58.35
CA PRO A 358 -23.31 -13.22 57.95
C PRO A 358 -24.18 -12.03 57.49
N ALA A 359 -24.70 -12.08 56.27
CA ALA A 359 -25.56 -11.04 55.75
C ALA A 359 -27.01 -11.21 56.20
N ARG A 360 -27.71 -10.08 56.41
CA ARG A 360 -29.14 -10.09 56.75
C ARG A 360 -30.04 -10.33 55.55
N THR A 361 -29.55 -10.02 54.35
CA THR A 361 -30.23 -10.19 53.05
C THR A 361 -29.20 -10.66 52.02
N ASP A 362 -29.63 -11.40 51.00
CA ASP A 362 -28.76 -11.89 49.93
C ASP A 362 -28.11 -10.69 49.18
N PRO A 363 -26.77 -10.55 49.22
CA PRO A 363 -26.05 -9.46 48.58
C PRO A 363 -25.70 -9.71 47.12
N THR A 364 -26.04 -10.87 46.55
CA THR A 364 -25.58 -11.34 45.20
C THR A 364 -25.75 -10.28 44.13
N GLU A 365 -26.90 -9.65 44.01
CA GLU A 365 -27.15 -8.61 43.00
C GLU A 365 -26.34 -7.31 43.23
N SER A 366 -26.04 -6.99 44.45
CA SER A 366 -25.19 -5.85 44.82
C SER A 366 -23.74 -6.10 44.44
N LEU A 367 -23.25 -7.31 44.69
CA LEU A 367 -21.89 -7.77 44.34
C LEU A 367 -21.71 -7.81 42.81
N ARG A 368 -22.68 -8.40 42.08
CA ARG A 368 -22.70 -8.39 40.63
C ARG A 368 -22.62 -6.98 40.04
N ARG A 369 -23.41 -6.04 40.54
CA ARG A 369 -23.35 -4.64 40.10
C ARG A 369 -22.00 -3.95 40.40
N SER A 370 -21.36 -4.33 41.49
CA SER A 370 -20.03 -3.80 41.83
C SER A 370 -18.94 -4.37 40.91
N LEU A 371 -18.97 -5.65 40.59
CA LEU A 371 -18.05 -6.31 39.69
C LEU A 371 -18.22 -5.83 38.24
N ALA A 372 -19.44 -5.54 37.80
CA ALA A 372 -19.73 -5.04 36.47
C ALA A 372 -19.13 -3.65 36.16
N LYS A 373 -18.62 -2.92 37.16
CA LYS A 373 -18.04 -1.57 36.98
C LYS A 373 -16.60 -1.64 36.48
N THR A 374 -16.41 -2.06 35.23
CA THR A 374 -15.09 -2.21 34.60
C THR A 374 -14.61 -0.95 33.83
N GLY A 375 -15.36 0.14 33.90
CA GLY A 375 -15.02 1.39 33.18
C GLY A 375 -13.63 1.92 33.50
N GLY A 376 -12.91 2.38 32.46
CA GLY A 376 -11.50 2.82 32.56
C GLY A 376 -10.49 1.67 32.43
N THR A 377 -10.95 0.47 32.10
CA THR A 377 -10.14 -0.70 31.74
C THR A 377 -10.52 -1.21 30.34
N PRO A 378 -9.69 -2.02 29.67
CA PRO A 378 -10.06 -2.62 28.39
C PRO A 378 -11.13 -3.71 28.52
N PHE A 379 -11.50 -4.11 29.71
CA PHE A 379 -12.35 -5.26 29.98
C PHE A 379 -13.83 -4.89 30.06
N GLU A 380 -14.67 -5.80 29.51
CA GLU A 380 -16.14 -5.75 29.60
C GLU A 380 -16.63 -7.00 30.30
N ALA A 381 -17.36 -6.85 31.38
CA ALA A 381 -17.92 -7.98 32.12
C ALA A 381 -19.04 -8.62 31.28
N ALA A 382 -18.77 -9.77 30.67
CA ALA A 382 -19.70 -10.52 29.84
C ALA A 382 -20.62 -11.43 30.69
N ASP A 383 -20.07 -12.02 31.75
CA ASP A 383 -20.81 -12.84 32.70
C ASP A 383 -20.19 -12.72 34.11
N ILE A 384 -21.04 -12.76 35.14
CA ILE A 384 -20.62 -12.64 36.53
C ILE A 384 -21.36 -13.70 37.37
N ALA A 385 -20.60 -14.68 37.89
CA ALA A 385 -21.05 -15.63 38.87
C ALA A 385 -20.63 -15.19 40.28
N VAL A 386 -21.55 -15.30 41.24
CA VAL A 386 -21.26 -15.10 42.67
C VAL A 386 -21.69 -16.37 43.38
N GLU A 387 -20.78 -17.02 44.06
CA GLU A 387 -20.96 -18.25 44.78
C GLU A 387 -20.60 -18.03 46.25
N MET A 388 -21.50 -18.46 47.15
CA MET A 388 -21.33 -18.33 48.59
C MET A 388 -21.50 -19.71 49.25
N ASP A 389 -20.42 -20.19 49.91
CA ASP A 389 -20.49 -21.41 50.67
C ASP A 389 -20.79 -21.12 52.15
N GLY A 390 -21.73 -21.82 52.74
CA GLY A 390 -22.11 -21.72 54.14
C GLY A 390 -23.09 -20.57 54.51
N GLY A 391 -23.62 -19.80 53.54
CA GLY A 391 -24.68 -18.82 53.82
C GLY A 391 -24.61 -17.55 52.94
N PRO A 392 -25.51 -16.61 53.12
CA PRO A 392 -25.31 -15.26 52.55
C PRO A 392 -24.27 -14.50 53.37
N TRP A 393 -23.18 -14.12 52.74
CA TRP A 393 -22.07 -13.42 53.35
C TRP A 393 -22.08 -11.91 52.99
N PHE A 394 -21.86 -11.03 53.96
CA PHE A 394 -21.66 -9.62 53.74
C PHE A 394 -20.15 -9.38 53.46
N VAL A 395 -19.86 -8.76 52.30
CA VAL A 395 -18.52 -8.30 51.94
C VAL A 395 -18.61 -6.79 51.63
N PRO A 396 -17.76 -5.95 52.21
CA PRO A 396 -17.76 -4.51 51.94
C PRO A 396 -17.54 -4.21 50.46
N GLY A 397 -18.21 -3.22 49.92
CA GLY A 397 -18.07 -2.80 48.55
C GLY A 397 -16.64 -2.31 48.19
N SER A 398 -15.87 -1.83 49.17
CA SER A 398 -14.42 -1.49 49.05
C SER A 398 -13.61 -2.73 48.69
N THR A 399 -13.79 -3.83 49.43
CA THR A 399 -13.10 -5.11 49.20
C THR A 399 -13.41 -5.68 47.81
N VAL A 400 -14.67 -5.70 47.42
CA VAL A 400 -15.06 -6.15 46.05
C VAL A 400 -14.43 -5.30 44.97
N ASN A 401 -14.36 -3.98 45.17
CA ASN A 401 -13.72 -3.06 44.21
C ASN A 401 -12.21 -3.28 44.12
N GLU A 402 -11.57 -3.61 45.25
CA GLU A 402 -10.14 -3.92 45.31
C GLU A 402 -9.82 -5.23 44.59
N LEU A 403 -10.53 -6.30 44.93
CA LEU A 403 -10.45 -7.60 44.23
C LEU A 403 -10.63 -7.45 42.72
N ARG A 404 -11.64 -6.71 42.29
CA ARG A 404 -11.88 -6.46 40.87
C ARG A 404 -10.68 -5.77 40.22
N ARG A 405 -10.15 -4.70 40.85
CA ARG A 405 -9.00 -3.94 40.31
C ARG A 405 -7.77 -4.85 40.20
N GLU A 406 -7.44 -5.59 41.25
CA GLU A 406 -6.26 -6.45 41.30
C GLU A 406 -6.36 -7.61 40.28
N ALA A 407 -7.52 -8.27 40.19
CA ALA A 407 -7.72 -9.37 39.23
C ALA A 407 -7.65 -8.87 37.79
N LEU A 408 -8.23 -7.69 37.48
CA LEU A 408 -8.17 -7.10 36.13
C LEU A 408 -6.76 -6.61 35.79
N ASP A 409 -6.02 -6.02 36.73
CA ASP A 409 -4.62 -5.60 36.52
C ASP A 409 -3.70 -6.82 36.31
N ALA A 410 -3.93 -7.90 37.07
CA ALA A 410 -3.21 -9.16 36.87
C ALA A 410 -3.52 -9.81 35.51
N LEU A 411 -4.77 -9.74 35.05
CA LEU A 411 -5.18 -10.22 33.73
C LEU A 411 -4.54 -9.39 32.62
N LEU A 412 -4.51 -8.05 32.77
CA LEU A 412 -3.88 -7.13 31.82
C LEU A 412 -2.40 -7.50 31.61
N LYS A 413 -1.64 -7.69 32.71
CA LYS A 413 -0.23 -8.11 32.67
C LYS A 413 -0.04 -9.45 31.93
N LYS A 414 -0.96 -10.39 32.07
CA LYS A 414 -0.91 -11.67 31.33
C LYS A 414 -1.13 -11.49 29.82
N ARG A 415 -1.97 -10.53 29.43
CA ARG A 415 -2.23 -10.20 28.03
C ARG A 415 -1.09 -9.39 27.38
N GLU A 416 -0.25 -8.73 28.17
CA GLU A 416 0.93 -7.98 27.70
C GLU A 416 2.11 -8.88 27.31
N VAL A 417 2.02 -10.20 27.50
CA VAL A 417 3.10 -11.13 27.13
C VAL A 417 3.23 -11.21 25.62
N LEU A 418 4.42 -10.86 25.13
CA LEU A 418 4.75 -10.96 23.70
C LEU A 418 4.79 -12.45 23.26
N ARG A 419 4.37 -12.70 22.03
CA ARG A 419 4.42 -14.01 21.37
C ARG A 419 5.27 -13.90 20.10
N PRO A 420 6.61 -13.95 20.21
CA PRO A 420 7.51 -13.82 19.08
C PRO A 420 7.29 -14.91 18.04
N TRP A 421 7.42 -14.55 16.76
CA TRP A 421 7.47 -15.53 15.69
C TRP A 421 8.83 -16.20 15.64
N PRO A 422 8.89 -17.52 15.41
CA PRO A 422 10.16 -18.22 15.25
C PRO A 422 10.90 -17.71 13.99
N THR A 423 12.20 -17.57 14.12
CA THR A 423 13.09 -17.18 13.02
C THR A 423 14.09 -18.27 12.70
N THR A 424 14.53 -18.32 11.45
CA THR A 424 15.59 -19.22 10.96
C THR A 424 16.96 -18.56 11.06
N GLU A 425 18.02 -19.33 10.81
CA GLU A 425 19.40 -18.87 10.67
C GLU A 425 19.72 -18.34 9.26
N GLU A 426 18.70 -18.20 8.40
CA GLU A 426 18.90 -17.64 7.04
C GLU A 426 19.29 -16.18 7.08
N HIS A 427 20.24 -15.80 6.24
CA HIS A 427 20.76 -14.43 6.11
C HIS A 427 20.60 -13.91 4.70
N VAL A 428 20.62 -12.60 4.56
CA VAL A 428 20.68 -11.94 3.25
C VAL A 428 21.99 -12.34 2.55
N PRO A 429 21.92 -12.85 1.28
CA PRO A 429 23.11 -13.16 0.52
C PRO A 429 23.98 -11.92 0.29
N ALA A 430 25.29 -12.13 0.18
CA ALA A 430 26.18 -11.06 -0.24
C ALA A 430 25.76 -10.49 -1.60
N LEU A 431 25.90 -9.19 -1.77
CA LEU A 431 25.57 -8.55 -3.04
C LEU A 431 26.49 -9.06 -4.15
N PRO A 432 25.94 -9.50 -5.28
CA PRO A 432 26.76 -9.89 -6.41
C PRO A 432 27.55 -8.69 -6.95
N GLN A 433 28.74 -8.95 -7.44
CA GLN A 433 29.49 -7.96 -8.21
C GLN A 433 29.38 -8.34 -9.67
N ARG A 434 28.86 -7.42 -10.47
CA ARG A 434 28.68 -7.63 -11.88
C ARG A 434 29.89 -7.17 -12.66
N THR A 435 30.37 -8.02 -13.57
CA THR A 435 31.30 -7.62 -14.63
C THR A 435 30.49 -7.04 -15.79
N LEU A 436 30.94 -5.92 -16.33
CA LEU A 436 30.34 -5.32 -17.52
C LEU A 436 30.41 -6.28 -18.71
N PRO A 437 29.32 -6.50 -19.44
CA PRO A 437 29.34 -7.26 -20.68
C PRO A 437 30.15 -6.49 -21.73
N PRO A 438 30.85 -7.18 -22.67
CA PRO A 438 31.68 -6.54 -23.69
C PRO A 438 30.86 -5.67 -24.65
N HIS A 439 29.59 -6.00 -24.86
CA HIS A 439 28.65 -5.25 -25.71
C HIS A 439 27.28 -5.16 -25.06
N ARG A 440 26.69 -3.95 -25.08
CA ARG A 440 25.34 -3.72 -24.68
C ARG A 440 24.44 -3.80 -25.90
N THR A 441 23.34 -4.56 -25.80
CA THR A 441 22.31 -4.57 -26.85
C THR A 441 21.32 -3.41 -26.66
N LEU A 442 20.62 -3.03 -27.72
CA LEU A 442 19.59 -2.00 -27.70
C LEU A 442 18.23 -2.61 -27.98
N ARG A 443 17.24 -2.26 -27.18
CA ARG A 443 15.83 -2.53 -27.44
C ARG A 443 15.12 -1.21 -27.68
N ALA A 444 14.10 -1.23 -28.55
CA ALA A 444 13.32 -0.04 -28.87
C ALA A 444 11.83 -0.27 -28.60
N ARG A 445 11.28 0.51 -27.67
CA ARG A 445 9.85 0.48 -27.34
C ARG A 445 9.13 1.59 -28.07
N PHE A 446 8.02 1.29 -28.72
CA PHE A 446 7.16 2.25 -29.42
C PHE A 446 5.71 2.15 -28.89
N GLU A 447 4.99 3.27 -28.90
CA GLU A 447 3.58 3.30 -28.53
C GLU A 447 2.69 2.73 -29.65
N ARG A 448 3.06 2.93 -30.90
CA ARG A 448 2.33 2.49 -32.09
C ARG A 448 3.28 2.02 -33.19
N TRP A 449 2.82 1.10 -34.03
CA TRP A 449 3.61 0.59 -35.16
C TRP A 449 4.00 1.70 -36.17
N ASP A 450 3.15 2.70 -36.38
CA ASP A 450 3.45 3.80 -37.32
C ASP A 450 4.62 4.70 -36.91
N GLN A 451 5.07 4.61 -35.65
CA GLN A 451 6.27 5.28 -35.14
C GLN A 451 7.55 4.49 -35.46
N VAL A 452 7.46 3.22 -35.84
CA VAL A 452 8.62 2.34 -36.04
C VAL A 452 9.38 2.74 -37.32
N PRO A 453 10.66 3.17 -37.21
CA PRO A 453 11.48 3.52 -38.37
C PRO A 453 12.21 2.28 -38.90
N GLU A 454 11.56 1.43 -39.67
CA GLU A 454 12.07 0.12 -40.07
C GLU A 454 13.49 0.15 -40.68
N GLN A 455 13.83 1.21 -41.43
CA GLN A 455 15.16 1.36 -42.02
C GLN A 455 16.27 1.73 -40.99
N ALA A 456 15.86 2.25 -39.81
CA ALA A 456 16.80 2.68 -38.76
C ALA A 456 16.99 1.63 -37.65
N LEU A 457 16.44 0.42 -37.79
CA LEU A 457 16.46 -0.62 -36.75
C LEU A 457 17.75 -1.46 -36.74
N SER A 458 18.77 -1.09 -37.49
CA SER A 458 20.08 -1.76 -37.42
C SER A 458 20.64 -1.67 -36.02
N GLY A 459 21.03 -2.82 -35.41
CA GLY A 459 21.55 -2.90 -34.05
C GLY A 459 20.46 -2.95 -32.95
N VAL A 460 19.19 -2.89 -33.30
CA VAL A 460 18.09 -3.14 -32.34
C VAL A 460 17.86 -4.64 -32.21
N GLU A 461 17.98 -5.16 -30.99
CA GLU A 461 17.79 -6.58 -30.67
C GLU A 461 16.30 -6.95 -30.70
N TYR A 462 15.49 -6.21 -29.95
CA TYR A 462 14.03 -6.41 -29.87
C TYR A 462 13.28 -5.09 -29.99
N LEU A 463 12.13 -5.17 -30.64
CA LEU A 463 11.08 -4.16 -30.56
C LEU A 463 10.16 -4.48 -29.39
N ILE A 464 9.62 -3.45 -28.72
CA ILE A 464 8.59 -3.61 -27.68
C ILE A 464 7.39 -2.76 -28.10
N LEU A 465 6.22 -3.39 -28.23
CA LEU A 465 4.96 -2.71 -28.60
C LEU A 465 3.83 -3.14 -27.68
N PRO A 466 2.89 -2.23 -27.34
CA PRO A 466 1.68 -2.63 -26.62
C PRO A 466 0.96 -3.79 -27.31
N ILE A 467 0.47 -4.76 -26.54
CA ILE A 467 -0.26 -5.93 -27.10
C ILE A 467 -1.46 -5.50 -27.96
N ALA A 468 -2.03 -4.31 -27.71
CA ALA A 468 -3.08 -3.72 -28.53
C ALA A 468 -2.64 -3.41 -29.98
N GLN A 469 -1.32 -3.39 -30.25
CA GLN A 469 -0.75 -3.17 -31.59
C GLN A 469 -0.38 -4.48 -32.32
N ALA A 470 -0.58 -5.66 -31.70
CA ALA A 470 -0.13 -6.94 -32.25
C ALA A 470 -0.58 -7.20 -33.70
N ASP A 471 -1.82 -6.85 -34.04
CA ASP A 471 -2.38 -7.04 -35.39
C ASP A 471 -1.72 -6.12 -36.44
N ARG A 472 -1.06 -5.05 -36.02
CA ARG A 472 -0.37 -4.09 -36.90
C ARG A 472 1.08 -4.47 -37.18
N VAL A 473 1.65 -5.40 -36.40
CA VAL A 473 3.03 -5.85 -36.58
C VAL A 473 3.13 -6.81 -37.74
N PRO A 474 3.90 -6.49 -38.82
CA PRO A 474 4.12 -7.38 -39.94
C PRO A 474 4.76 -8.71 -39.49
N ARG A 475 4.49 -9.78 -40.24
CA ARG A 475 4.93 -11.14 -39.87
C ARG A 475 6.44 -11.26 -39.72
N GLU A 476 7.20 -10.61 -40.57
CA GLU A 476 8.67 -10.57 -40.58
C GLU A 476 9.27 -9.94 -39.31
N TRP A 477 8.54 -9.08 -38.62
CA TRP A 477 8.99 -8.40 -37.39
C TRP A 477 8.54 -9.10 -36.11
N ARG A 478 7.59 -10.03 -36.16
CA ARG A 478 7.01 -10.66 -34.96
C ARG A 478 8.08 -11.38 -34.12
N GLY A 479 9.00 -12.13 -34.74
CA GLY A 479 10.08 -12.83 -34.05
C GLY A 479 11.09 -11.92 -33.33
N LYS A 480 11.07 -10.61 -33.62
CA LYS A 480 11.83 -9.56 -32.92
C LYS A 480 10.95 -8.65 -32.08
N THR A 481 9.66 -8.92 -31.92
CA THR A 481 8.73 -8.07 -31.20
C THR A 481 8.28 -8.72 -29.90
N ILE A 482 8.50 -8.04 -28.78
CA ILE A 482 7.95 -8.35 -27.45
C ILE A 482 6.66 -7.52 -27.28
N LEU A 483 5.59 -8.14 -26.83
CA LEU A 483 4.29 -7.50 -26.63
C LEU A 483 4.18 -6.98 -25.16
N GLU A 484 4.21 -5.65 -24.98
CA GLU A 484 4.04 -5.00 -23.70
C GLU A 484 2.59 -5.15 -23.21
N LEU A 485 2.41 -5.66 -22.01
CA LEU A 485 1.11 -5.80 -21.36
C LEU A 485 0.70 -4.50 -20.62
N PRO A 486 -0.60 -4.15 -20.56
CA PRO A 486 -1.07 -2.93 -19.93
C PRO A 486 -0.71 -2.91 -18.44
N ARG A 487 -0.03 -1.85 -17.94
CA ARG A 487 0.30 -1.70 -16.51
C ARG A 487 -0.91 -1.68 -15.59
N ALA A 488 -2.08 -1.30 -16.12
CA ALA A 488 -3.35 -1.29 -15.42
C ALA A 488 -4.45 -1.91 -16.27
N MET A 489 -5.25 -2.79 -15.68
CA MET A 489 -6.28 -3.60 -16.35
C MET A 489 -7.59 -3.53 -15.56
N PHE A 490 -8.26 -2.37 -15.58
CA PHE A 490 -9.56 -2.20 -14.93
C PHE A 490 -10.71 -2.70 -15.78
N GLY A 491 -11.75 -3.20 -15.13
CA GLY A 491 -12.98 -3.65 -15.77
C GLY A 491 -12.74 -4.79 -16.78
N ALA A 492 -13.28 -4.66 -17.99
CA ALA A 492 -13.16 -5.68 -19.03
C ALA A 492 -11.74 -5.84 -19.61
N LEU A 493 -10.80 -4.92 -19.28
CA LEU A 493 -9.47 -4.92 -19.88
C LEU A 493 -8.62 -6.12 -19.43
N GLU A 494 -8.85 -6.65 -18.21
CA GLU A 494 -8.19 -7.88 -17.76
C GLU A 494 -8.53 -9.06 -18.68
N GLN A 495 -9.82 -9.27 -18.96
CA GLN A 495 -10.30 -10.33 -19.85
C GLN A 495 -9.87 -10.08 -21.30
N ASP A 496 -9.88 -8.82 -21.76
CA ASP A 496 -9.42 -8.47 -23.12
C ASP A 496 -7.92 -8.77 -23.27
N THR A 497 -7.11 -8.44 -22.25
CA THR A 497 -5.68 -8.76 -22.25
C THR A 497 -5.44 -10.27 -22.30
N ALA A 498 -6.16 -11.05 -21.51
CA ALA A 498 -6.08 -12.52 -21.53
C ALA A 498 -6.44 -13.10 -22.92
N ARG A 499 -7.50 -12.58 -23.56
CA ARG A 499 -7.89 -12.99 -24.92
C ARG A 499 -6.81 -12.65 -25.95
N ARG A 500 -6.19 -11.47 -25.85
CA ARG A 500 -5.09 -11.06 -26.75
C ARG A 500 -3.85 -11.91 -26.56
N ILE A 501 -3.49 -12.27 -25.32
CA ILE A 501 -2.41 -13.21 -25.05
C ILE A 501 -2.69 -14.55 -25.73
N ALA A 502 -3.89 -15.14 -25.54
CA ALA A 502 -4.28 -16.39 -26.17
C ALA A 502 -4.26 -16.31 -27.71
N ALA A 503 -4.63 -15.19 -28.31
CA ALA A 503 -4.60 -14.98 -29.76
C ALA A 503 -3.19 -14.78 -30.33
N THR A 504 -2.21 -14.38 -29.51
CA THR A 504 -0.86 -14.04 -29.97
C THR A 504 0.22 -15.03 -29.56
N GLN A 505 -0.04 -15.95 -28.63
CA GLN A 505 0.96 -16.89 -28.09
C GLN A 505 1.63 -17.75 -29.16
N ASP A 506 0.89 -18.14 -30.22
CA ASP A 506 1.35 -18.97 -31.33
C ASP A 506 1.56 -18.16 -32.61
N ALA A 507 1.49 -16.82 -32.55
CA ALA A 507 1.57 -15.94 -33.71
C ALA A 507 3.01 -15.57 -34.11
N GLY A 508 4.02 -16.15 -33.46
CA GLY A 508 5.44 -15.98 -33.76
C GLY A 508 6.09 -14.74 -33.13
N PHE A 509 5.48 -14.14 -32.10
CA PHE A 509 6.10 -13.05 -31.33
C PHE A 509 7.22 -13.57 -30.43
N ALA A 510 8.20 -12.70 -30.13
CA ALA A 510 9.34 -13.04 -29.27
C ALA A 510 8.95 -13.29 -27.81
N GLY A 511 7.82 -12.79 -27.36
CA GLY A 511 7.28 -12.97 -26.02
C GLY A 511 6.48 -11.76 -25.55
N TYR A 512 6.36 -11.64 -24.22
CA TYR A 512 5.58 -10.59 -23.56
C TYR A 512 6.45 -9.81 -22.56
N GLU A 513 6.03 -8.57 -22.23
CA GLU A 513 6.64 -7.77 -21.18
C GLU A 513 5.64 -7.51 -20.04
N ALA A 514 6.00 -7.97 -18.82
CA ALA A 514 5.22 -7.80 -17.61
C ALA A 514 5.55 -6.47 -16.92
N SER A 515 4.51 -5.73 -16.53
CA SER A 515 4.63 -4.50 -15.74
C SER A 515 3.68 -4.46 -14.54
N ASN A 516 3.07 -5.60 -14.22
CA ASN A 516 2.20 -5.81 -13.03
C ASN A 516 2.31 -7.27 -12.59
N ILE A 517 2.12 -7.52 -11.29
CA ILE A 517 2.20 -8.87 -10.71
C ILE A 517 1.22 -9.86 -11.35
N ALA A 518 0.05 -9.40 -11.80
CA ALA A 518 -0.95 -10.21 -12.49
C ALA A 518 -0.41 -10.88 -13.77
N HIS A 519 0.57 -10.27 -14.40
CA HIS A 519 1.12 -10.76 -15.67
C HIS A 519 1.90 -12.07 -15.50
N LEU A 520 2.48 -12.33 -14.31
CA LEU A 520 3.13 -13.61 -14.00
C LEU A 520 2.16 -14.78 -14.20
N ARG A 521 0.92 -14.59 -13.74
CA ARG A 521 -0.12 -15.59 -13.88
C ARG A 521 -0.71 -15.66 -15.29
N LEU A 522 -0.97 -14.51 -15.90
CA LEU A 522 -1.54 -14.43 -17.25
C LEU A 522 -0.62 -15.02 -18.33
N CYS A 523 0.69 -14.90 -18.14
CA CYS A 523 1.69 -15.41 -19.09
C CYS A 523 2.47 -16.63 -18.57
N ARG A 524 1.89 -17.40 -17.63
CA ARG A 524 2.55 -18.58 -17.08
C ARG A 524 2.90 -19.58 -18.17
N GLY A 525 4.18 -19.95 -18.27
CA GLY A 525 4.70 -20.85 -19.31
C GLY A 525 4.98 -20.19 -20.65
N LEU A 526 4.76 -18.89 -20.81
CA LEU A 526 5.10 -18.13 -22.01
C LEU A 526 6.41 -17.36 -21.83
N PRO A 527 7.15 -17.03 -22.90
CA PRO A 527 8.32 -16.18 -22.84
C PRO A 527 7.94 -14.79 -22.26
N LEU A 528 8.50 -14.43 -21.10
CA LEU A 528 8.12 -13.23 -20.37
C LEU A 528 9.37 -12.43 -19.96
N SER A 529 9.34 -11.12 -20.19
CA SER A 529 10.34 -10.15 -19.73
C SER A 529 9.71 -9.22 -18.69
N GLY A 530 10.51 -8.63 -17.79
CA GLY A 530 10.05 -7.69 -16.79
C GLY A 530 10.27 -6.25 -17.22
N GLY A 531 9.21 -5.44 -17.31
CA GLY A 531 9.25 -4.01 -17.55
C GLY A 531 9.44 -3.19 -16.26
N PHE A 532 9.65 -1.87 -16.37
CA PHE A 532 9.94 -1.00 -15.23
C PHE A 532 8.79 -0.91 -14.21
N GLY A 533 7.54 -1.20 -14.61
CA GLY A 533 6.38 -1.21 -13.72
C GLY A 533 6.42 -2.27 -12.62
N LEU A 534 7.33 -3.24 -12.70
CA LEU A 534 7.60 -4.22 -11.63
C LEU A 534 8.41 -3.61 -10.47
N ASN A 535 8.91 -2.38 -10.60
CA ASN A 535 9.66 -1.65 -9.57
C ASN A 535 10.90 -2.41 -9.04
N ILE A 536 11.69 -3.00 -9.93
CA ILE A 536 12.90 -3.74 -9.57
C ILE A 536 14.00 -2.76 -9.16
N THR A 537 14.41 -2.79 -7.89
CA THR A 537 15.36 -1.85 -7.29
C THR A 537 16.55 -2.53 -6.59
N ASN A 538 16.53 -3.87 -6.49
CA ASN A 538 17.57 -4.65 -5.81
C ASN A 538 17.69 -6.05 -6.39
N ASN A 539 18.80 -6.74 -6.03
CA ASN A 539 19.06 -8.08 -6.54
C ASN A 539 18.09 -9.15 -6.01
N ALA A 540 17.58 -9.01 -4.79
CA ALA A 540 16.68 -10.02 -4.23
C ALA A 540 15.32 -10.04 -4.97
N ALA A 541 14.78 -8.86 -5.32
CA ALA A 541 13.60 -8.76 -6.16
C ALA A 541 13.88 -9.24 -7.60
N ALA A 542 15.04 -8.88 -8.17
CA ALA A 542 15.44 -9.35 -9.49
C ALA A 542 15.58 -10.88 -9.53
N GLN A 543 16.19 -11.47 -8.51
CA GLN A 543 16.33 -12.92 -8.35
C GLN A 543 14.98 -13.60 -8.26
N PHE A 544 14.05 -13.05 -7.47
CA PHE A 544 12.67 -13.55 -7.39
C PHE A 544 12.02 -13.63 -8.78
N TYR A 545 12.06 -12.55 -9.56
CA TYR A 545 11.47 -12.55 -10.91
C TYR A 545 12.17 -13.51 -11.87
N ALA A 546 13.48 -13.64 -11.76
CA ALA A 546 14.24 -14.63 -12.54
C ALA A 546 13.78 -16.07 -12.23
N GLU A 547 13.55 -16.39 -10.95
CA GLU A 547 13.01 -17.67 -10.48
C GLU A 547 11.56 -17.90 -10.92
N GLN A 548 10.76 -16.83 -11.11
CA GLN A 548 9.43 -16.90 -11.72
C GLN A 548 9.46 -17.09 -13.25
N GLY A 549 10.64 -17.25 -13.84
CA GLY A 549 10.81 -17.58 -15.25
C GLY A 549 10.97 -16.37 -16.18
N LEU A 550 11.14 -15.14 -15.68
CA LEU A 550 11.37 -13.98 -16.54
C LEU A 550 12.74 -14.06 -17.23
N ASN A 551 12.77 -13.78 -18.53
CA ASN A 551 13.93 -13.95 -19.39
C ASN A 551 14.86 -12.72 -19.40
N SER A 552 14.37 -11.56 -19.01
CA SER A 552 15.14 -10.33 -18.84
C SER A 552 14.37 -9.36 -17.95
N LEU A 553 15.06 -8.40 -17.33
CA LEU A 553 14.45 -7.51 -16.33
C LEU A 553 14.88 -6.06 -16.59
N LEU A 554 13.94 -5.13 -16.59
CA LEU A 554 14.23 -3.70 -16.67
C LEU A 554 14.26 -3.11 -15.25
N ILE A 555 15.44 -2.57 -14.89
CA ILE A 555 15.67 -1.92 -13.60
C ILE A 555 14.94 -0.57 -13.59
N LEU A 556 14.32 -0.23 -12.46
CA LEU A 556 13.60 1.02 -12.30
C LEU A 556 14.55 2.24 -12.46
N PRO A 557 14.20 3.26 -13.27
CA PRO A 557 15.03 4.46 -13.45
C PRO A 557 15.25 5.35 -12.21
N GLU A 558 14.75 4.96 -11.03
CA GLU A 558 15.05 5.56 -9.73
C GLU A 558 16.34 5.01 -9.08
N VAL A 559 16.86 3.89 -9.59
CA VAL A 559 18.01 3.20 -9.02
C VAL A 559 19.31 3.89 -9.50
N LYS A 560 20.20 4.12 -8.54
CA LYS A 560 21.51 4.74 -8.79
C LYS A 560 22.52 3.71 -9.34
N ASP A 561 23.53 4.17 -10.06
CA ASP A 561 24.55 3.37 -10.74
C ASP A 561 25.24 2.34 -9.83
N SER A 562 25.60 2.73 -8.60
CA SER A 562 26.21 1.84 -7.63
C SER A 562 25.33 0.65 -7.22
N ASP A 563 24.01 0.85 -7.13
CA ASP A 563 23.05 -0.21 -6.82
C ASP A 563 22.73 -1.05 -8.06
N ILE A 564 22.68 -0.45 -9.27
CA ILE A 564 22.51 -1.16 -10.53
C ILE A 564 23.59 -2.24 -10.69
N ALA A 565 24.85 -1.92 -10.37
CA ALA A 565 25.98 -2.85 -10.46
C ALA A 565 25.82 -4.10 -9.57
N SER A 566 25.01 -4.04 -8.53
CA SER A 566 24.71 -5.15 -7.63
C SER A 566 23.50 -5.99 -8.03
N ILE A 567 22.84 -5.69 -9.16
CA ILE A 567 21.67 -6.43 -9.65
C ILE A 567 22.12 -7.40 -10.76
N ALA A 568 22.37 -8.66 -10.39
CA ALA A 568 22.85 -9.71 -11.27
C ALA A 568 22.13 -11.04 -10.98
N PRO A 569 20.82 -11.15 -11.32
CA PRO A 569 20.05 -12.34 -11.07
C PRO A 569 20.52 -13.52 -11.93
N VAL A 570 20.35 -14.74 -11.39
CA VAL A 570 20.78 -15.99 -12.03
C VAL A 570 19.63 -17.00 -12.02
N ARG A 571 19.44 -17.72 -13.13
CA ARG A 571 18.50 -18.85 -13.22
C ARG A 571 19.22 -20.05 -13.85
N ASP A 572 19.16 -21.20 -13.20
CA ASP A 572 19.80 -22.45 -13.64
C ASP A 572 21.31 -22.27 -13.95
N GLY A 573 22.00 -21.49 -13.11
CA GLY A 573 23.41 -21.17 -13.27
C GLY A 573 23.73 -20.18 -14.39
N LYS A 574 22.75 -19.61 -15.07
CA LYS A 574 22.93 -18.63 -16.15
C LYS A 574 22.46 -17.25 -15.73
N PRO A 575 23.21 -16.19 -16.07
CA PRO A 575 22.76 -14.82 -15.82
C PRO A 575 21.44 -14.53 -16.54
N VAL A 576 20.51 -13.84 -15.86
CA VAL A 576 19.32 -13.28 -16.48
C VAL A 576 19.61 -11.82 -16.84
N PRO A 577 19.50 -11.44 -18.13
CA PRO A 577 19.86 -10.10 -18.59
C PRO A 577 19.07 -9.00 -17.86
N THR A 578 19.77 -7.92 -17.48
CA THR A 578 19.17 -6.72 -16.92
C THR A 578 19.40 -5.52 -17.83
N GLY A 579 18.44 -4.58 -17.82
CA GLY A 579 18.51 -3.38 -18.65
C GLY A 579 18.09 -2.12 -17.92
N VAL A 580 18.32 -0.98 -18.56
CA VAL A 580 17.89 0.35 -18.10
C VAL A 580 17.30 1.14 -19.25
N MET A 581 16.49 2.14 -18.93
CA MET A 581 16.01 3.12 -19.92
C MET A 581 17.16 4.05 -20.31
N VAL A 582 17.55 4.03 -21.59
CA VAL A 582 18.64 4.89 -22.10
C VAL A 582 18.11 6.11 -22.85
N TYR A 583 16.87 6.07 -23.27
CA TYR A 583 16.16 7.19 -23.85
C TYR A 583 14.66 7.09 -23.53
N GLY A 584 14.01 8.22 -23.31
CA GLY A 584 12.55 8.38 -23.34
C GLY A 584 11.98 9.33 -22.30
N HIS A 585 10.78 9.81 -22.57
CA HIS A 585 9.99 10.58 -21.62
C HIS A 585 9.43 9.65 -20.54
N MET A 586 10.02 9.69 -19.34
CA MET A 586 9.59 8.83 -18.22
C MET A 586 8.09 8.99 -17.93
N PRO A 587 7.30 7.92 -17.91
CA PRO A 587 5.92 7.93 -17.44
C PRO A 587 5.86 8.19 -15.92
N LEU A 588 5.64 9.45 -15.52
CA LEU A 588 5.71 9.89 -14.11
C LEU A 588 4.51 9.45 -13.28
N MET A 589 3.33 9.40 -13.88
CA MET A 589 2.09 9.02 -13.21
C MET A 589 1.21 8.20 -14.13
N LEU A 590 0.55 7.20 -13.57
CA LEU A 590 -0.51 6.42 -14.22
C LEU A 590 -1.81 6.63 -13.43
N THR A 591 -2.85 7.23 -14.05
CA THR A 591 -4.05 7.67 -13.34
C THR A 591 -5.33 7.11 -13.97
N ARG A 592 -6.29 6.68 -13.14
CA ARG A 592 -7.64 6.30 -13.60
C ARG A 592 -8.54 7.54 -13.74
N ALA A 593 -8.44 8.52 -12.84
CA ALA A 593 -9.07 9.82 -13.01
C ALA A 593 -8.31 10.67 -14.04
N CYS A 594 -9.04 11.43 -14.84
CA CYS A 594 -8.42 12.29 -15.86
C CYS A 594 -8.06 13.67 -15.28
N PRO A 595 -6.80 14.10 -15.30
CA PRO A 595 -6.42 15.43 -14.81
C PRO A 595 -7.07 16.57 -15.58
N LEU A 596 -7.50 16.34 -16.82
CA LEU A 596 -8.16 17.34 -17.66
C LEU A 596 -9.69 17.36 -17.47
N GLN A 597 -10.27 16.34 -16.85
CA GLN A 597 -11.72 16.22 -16.62
C GLN A 597 -12.26 17.29 -15.65
N ASN A 598 -11.37 17.97 -14.95
CA ASN A 598 -11.71 19.12 -14.13
C ASN A 598 -12.18 20.33 -14.95
N ILE A 599 -11.92 20.35 -16.25
CA ILE A 599 -12.20 21.48 -17.15
C ILE A 599 -12.97 21.08 -18.40
N HIS A 600 -12.94 19.84 -18.85
CA HIS A 600 -13.69 19.34 -20.01
C HIS A 600 -14.12 17.88 -19.83
N ASP A 601 -15.09 17.45 -20.63
CA ASP A 601 -15.54 16.05 -20.68
C ASP A 601 -14.73 15.20 -21.68
N CYS A 602 -14.97 13.90 -21.66
CA CYS A 602 -14.31 12.96 -22.58
C CYS A 602 -14.98 12.89 -23.98
N ALA A 603 -16.15 13.47 -24.17
CA ALA A 603 -16.89 13.36 -25.43
C ALA A 603 -16.20 14.10 -26.58
N HIS A 604 -15.52 15.19 -26.27
CA HIS A 604 -14.84 16.05 -27.23
C HIS A 604 -13.31 16.05 -27.05
N CYS A 605 -12.76 15.01 -26.41
CA CYS A 605 -11.34 14.90 -26.09
C CYS A 605 -10.57 14.13 -27.17
N ASP A 606 -9.46 14.69 -27.65
CA ASP A 606 -8.52 14.05 -28.56
C ASP A 606 -7.58 13.04 -27.89
N LYS A 607 -7.81 12.74 -26.59
CA LYS A 607 -7.01 11.85 -25.75
C LYS A 607 -5.60 12.34 -25.45
N THR A 608 -5.32 13.60 -25.75
CA THR A 608 -4.05 14.26 -25.48
C THR A 608 -4.25 15.53 -24.65
N GLY A 609 -3.19 16.00 -24.04
CA GLY A 609 -3.18 17.24 -23.28
C GLY A 609 -1.83 17.59 -22.72
N THR A 610 -1.75 18.74 -22.08
CA THR A 610 -0.54 19.22 -21.41
C THR A 610 -0.89 19.90 -20.11
N LEU A 611 -0.16 19.60 -19.06
CA LEU A 611 -0.17 20.33 -17.80
C LEU A 611 1.10 21.17 -17.72
N THR A 612 0.98 22.45 -17.42
CA THR A 612 2.13 23.35 -17.27
C THR A 612 2.26 23.77 -15.81
N ASP A 613 3.44 23.54 -15.23
CA ASP A 613 3.72 23.87 -13.83
C ASP A 613 4.11 25.36 -13.65
N ARG A 614 4.37 25.76 -12.38
CA ARG A 614 4.80 27.11 -12.02
C ARG A 614 6.16 27.55 -12.62
N LYS A 615 6.96 26.58 -13.11
CA LYS A 615 8.25 26.81 -13.78
C LYS A 615 8.14 26.77 -15.29
N ALA A 616 6.91 26.84 -15.83
CA ALA A 616 6.60 26.74 -17.25
C ALA A 616 7.04 25.42 -17.91
N LYS A 617 7.28 24.34 -17.11
CA LYS A 617 7.56 23.03 -17.66
C LYS A 617 6.25 22.35 -18.06
N LYS A 618 6.24 21.81 -19.28
CA LYS A 618 5.07 21.22 -19.94
C LYS A 618 5.11 19.71 -19.79
N PHE A 619 4.16 19.15 -19.04
CA PHE A 619 4.00 17.72 -18.81
C PHE A 619 2.98 17.14 -19.80
N PRO A 620 3.38 16.39 -20.82
CA PRO A 620 2.45 15.76 -21.75
C PRO A 620 1.54 14.76 -21.03
N VAL A 621 0.26 14.75 -21.40
CA VAL A 621 -0.74 13.81 -20.92
C VAL A 621 -1.26 13.01 -22.10
N ARG A 622 -1.31 11.69 -21.99
CA ARG A 622 -1.88 10.77 -22.99
C ARG A 622 -2.89 9.84 -22.34
N CYS A 623 -4.00 9.62 -23.04
CA CYS A 623 -5.03 8.69 -22.61
C CYS A 623 -5.01 7.45 -23.50
N SER A 624 -4.84 6.27 -22.88
CA SER A 624 -4.89 4.98 -23.57
C SER A 624 -5.53 3.94 -22.65
N LEU A 625 -6.35 3.06 -23.20
CA LEU A 625 -6.99 1.93 -22.49
C LEU A 625 -7.69 2.36 -21.17
N GLY A 626 -8.35 3.52 -21.18
CA GLY A 626 -9.02 4.06 -19.98
C GLY A 626 -8.12 4.63 -18.91
N MET A 627 -6.81 4.66 -19.11
CA MET A 627 -5.81 5.25 -18.21
C MET A 627 -5.18 6.49 -18.81
N ARG A 628 -4.67 7.37 -17.96
CA ARG A 628 -3.93 8.57 -18.36
C ARG A 628 -2.52 8.47 -17.82
N THR A 629 -1.56 8.68 -18.71
CA THR A 629 -0.14 8.73 -18.38
C THR A 629 0.33 10.17 -18.47
N ILE A 630 0.99 10.66 -17.43
CA ILE A 630 1.64 11.96 -17.39
C ILE A 630 3.13 11.73 -17.56
N TYR A 631 3.72 12.34 -18.58
CA TYR A 631 5.12 12.15 -18.94
C TYR A 631 6.01 13.27 -18.41
N ASN A 632 7.28 12.95 -18.18
CA ASN A 632 8.30 13.94 -17.85
C ASN A 632 8.46 14.94 -19.01
N PRO A 633 8.62 16.25 -18.72
CA PRO A 633 8.77 17.28 -19.76
C PRO A 633 9.96 17.07 -20.69
N VAL A 634 11.02 16.46 -20.19
CA VAL A 634 12.26 16.20 -20.95
C VAL A 634 12.57 14.71 -20.93
N PRO A 635 13.18 14.16 -21.99
CA PRO A 635 13.54 12.76 -22.01
C PRO A 635 14.73 12.46 -21.09
N ILE A 636 14.83 11.22 -20.64
CA ILE A 636 16.09 10.62 -20.19
C ILE A 636 16.95 10.45 -21.43
N TYR A 637 18.27 10.72 -21.34
CA TYR A 637 19.22 10.39 -22.36
C TYR A 637 20.55 9.86 -21.79
N MET A 638 20.97 8.68 -22.22
CA MET A 638 22.19 8.00 -21.83
C MET A 638 22.97 7.48 -23.04
N GLY A 639 22.55 7.84 -24.28
CA GLY A 639 23.17 7.35 -25.52
C GLY A 639 24.64 7.74 -25.68
N ASP A 640 25.01 8.92 -25.22
CA ASP A 640 26.39 9.44 -25.21
C ASP A 640 27.30 8.84 -24.12
N LYS A 641 26.76 7.94 -23.27
CA LYS A 641 27.49 7.30 -22.16
C LYS A 641 27.35 5.77 -22.20
N PRO A 642 27.83 5.09 -23.26
CA PRO A 642 27.59 3.65 -23.49
C PRO A 642 28.31 2.87 -22.41
N GLY A 643 28.72 2.74 -21.55
CA GLY A 643 29.43 1.96 -20.52
C GLY A 643 29.19 2.47 -19.10
N ALA A 644 28.41 3.56 -18.94
CA ALA A 644 28.25 4.20 -17.62
C ALA A 644 27.43 3.38 -16.62
N LEU A 645 26.62 2.44 -17.08
CA LEU A 645 25.75 1.61 -16.22
C LEU A 645 26.01 0.13 -16.49
N ALA A 646 26.13 -0.66 -15.42
CA ALA A 646 26.48 -2.09 -15.48
C ALA A 646 25.24 -2.95 -15.80
N VAL A 647 24.79 -2.92 -17.08
CA VAL A 647 23.62 -3.67 -17.57
C VAL A 647 23.88 -4.31 -18.93
N ASP A 648 23.10 -5.32 -19.30
CA ASP A 648 23.22 -6.06 -20.56
C ASP A 648 22.58 -5.32 -21.73
N TYR A 649 21.49 -4.60 -21.51
CA TYR A 649 20.78 -3.89 -22.58
C TYR A 649 20.31 -2.51 -22.16
N GLY A 650 20.13 -1.64 -23.15
CA GLY A 650 19.44 -0.37 -23.00
C GLY A 650 18.08 -0.40 -23.69
N VAL A 651 17.11 0.36 -23.17
CA VAL A 651 15.79 0.54 -23.81
C VAL A 651 15.62 2.00 -24.24
N ALA A 652 15.45 2.22 -25.55
CA ALA A 652 14.94 3.48 -26.09
C ALA A 652 13.41 3.44 -26.04
N TYR A 653 12.82 4.26 -25.17
CA TYR A 653 11.39 4.22 -24.81
C TYR A 653 10.64 5.34 -25.53
N PHE A 654 10.25 5.13 -26.79
CA PHE A 654 9.52 6.11 -27.62
C PHE A 654 8.03 6.13 -27.24
N THR A 655 7.48 7.33 -27.05
CA THR A 655 6.10 7.57 -26.63
C THR A 655 5.44 8.71 -27.37
N LEU A 656 6.14 9.87 -27.46
CA LEU A 656 5.63 11.13 -27.99
C LEU A 656 6.18 11.41 -29.39
N GLU A 657 7.29 10.77 -29.74
CA GLU A 657 8.12 11.03 -30.89
C GLU A 657 7.43 10.57 -32.20
N THR A 658 7.70 11.27 -33.28
CA THR A 658 7.37 10.82 -34.63
C THR A 658 8.33 9.71 -35.08
N ARG A 659 8.05 9.11 -36.26
CA ARG A 659 8.93 8.10 -36.86
C ARG A 659 10.31 8.66 -37.18
N GLU A 660 10.36 9.89 -37.70
CA GLU A 660 11.59 10.61 -38.08
C GLU A 660 12.43 10.96 -36.85
N GLU A 661 11.81 11.47 -35.80
CA GLU A 661 12.48 11.74 -34.53
C GLU A 661 13.02 10.45 -33.90
N ALA A 662 12.26 9.37 -33.94
CA ALA A 662 12.71 8.07 -33.42
C ALA A 662 13.93 7.54 -34.21
N ALA A 663 13.92 7.68 -35.54
CA ALA A 663 15.05 7.32 -36.39
C ALA A 663 16.33 8.12 -36.04
N ALA A 664 16.21 9.43 -35.90
CA ALA A 664 17.32 10.31 -35.53
C ALA A 664 17.89 9.95 -34.16
N ILE A 665 17.02 9.69 -33.16
CA ILE A 665 17.45 9.31 -31.81
C ILE A 665 18.13 7.95 -31.78
N LEU A 666 17.63 6.95 -32.52
CA LEU A 666 18.31 5.65 -32.65
C LEU A 666 19.70 5.82 -33.26
N ASP A 667 19.86 6.70 -34.24
CA ASP A 667 21.16 7.01 -34.83
C ASP A 667 22.10 7.68 -33.82
N MET A 668 21.62 8.65 -33.06
CA MET A 668 22.37 9.29 -31.98
C MET A 668 22.83 8.30 -30.91
N ILE A 669 21.98 7.36 -30.49
CA ILE A 669 22.35 6.32 -29.50
C ILE A 669 23.46 5.40 -30.10
N ARG A 670 23.31 5.00 -31.36
CA ARG A 670 24.27 4.12 -32.05
C ARG A 670 25.62 4.78 -32.25
N THR A 671 25.64 6.07 -32.57
CA THR A 671 26.86 6.84 -32.81
C THR A 671 27.46 7.46 -31.54
N HIS A 672 26.75 7.28 -30.39
CA HIS A 672 27.11 7.90 -29.12
C HIS A 672 27.13 9.45 -29.17
N ALA A 673 26.33 10.03 -30.04
CA ALA A 673 26.25 11.49 -30.21
C ALA A 673 25.64 12.16 -28.96
N PRO A 674 26.03 13.40 -28.63
CA PRO A 674 25.37 14.18 -27.59
C PRO A 674 23.92 14.50 -27.98
N PHE A 675 23.03 14.61 -26.99
CA PHE A 675 21.62 14.96 -27.23
C PHE A 675 21.50 16.47 -27.45
N GLU A 676 20.81 16.86 -28.49
CA GLU A 676 20.48 18.26 -28.78
C GLU A 676 19.17 18.64 -28.09
N GLY A 677 19.21 19.61 -27.18
CA GLY A 677 18.07 20.11 -26.43
C GLY A 677 18.06 19.74 -24.93
N ASP A 678 16.94 20.05 -24.27
CA ASP A 678 16.77 19.75 -22.84
C ASP A 678 16.60 18.24 -22.61
N PHE A 679 17.39 17.65 -21.71
CA PHE A 679 17.28 16.27 -21.29
C PHE A 679 17.67 16.07 -19.83
N THR A 680 17.47 14.86 -19.30
CA THR A 680 17.89 14.47 -17.96
C THR A 680 18.68 13.14 -18.03
N ARG A 681 19.57 12.92 -17.05
CA ARG A 681 20.18 11.62 -16.81
C ARG A 681 19.30 10.69 -15.94
N GLY A 682 18.04 11.07 -15.73
CA GLY A 682 17.21 10.38 -14.75
C GLY A 682 17.76 10.53 -13.34
N LEU A 683 17.69 9.45 -12.57
CA LEU A 683 18.25 9.39 -11.21
C LEU A 683 19.49 8.51 -11.11
N TYR A 684 20.02 8.05 -12.25
CA TYR A 684 21.13 7.09 -12.30
C TYR A 684 22.41 7.52 -11.58
N PHE A 685 22.73 8.83 -11.55
CA PHE A 685 23.92 9.33 -10.87
C PHE A 685 23.64 10.04 -9.53
N LYS A 686 22.37 10.35 -9.24
CA LYS A 686 22.00 11.08 -8.03
C LYS A 686 21.27 10.19 -7.03
N GLY A 687 20.52 9.19 -7.52
CA GLY A 687 19.63 8.38 -6.71
C GLY A 687 18.43 9.14 -6.19
N THR A 688 17.70 8.53 -5.28
CA THR A 688 16.61 9.14 -4.50
C THR A 688 16.95 9.19 -3.01
N ASN A 689 16.41 10.20 -2.34
CA ASN A 689 16.49 10.31 -0.87
C ASN A 689 15.39 9.46 -0.22
#